data_0ae35c13b353ad9017fc723df72580e0
#
_entry.id   0ae35c13b353ad9017fc723df72580e0
#
_cell.length_a   1.000
_cell.length_b   1.000
_cell.length_c   1.000
_cell.angle_alpha   90.00
_cell.angle_beta   90.00
_cell.angle_gamma   90.00
#
_symmetry.space_group_name_H-M   'P 1'
#
loop_
_entity.id
_entity.type
_entity.pdbx_description
1 polymer ?
#
loop_
_entity_poly.entity_id
_entity_poly.type
_entity_poly.pdbx_seq_one_letter_code
_entity_poly.pdbx_strand_id
1 'polypeptide(L)'
;MYTFQRLRPAARNSKLLYPLLQAIRKSSTQAGDIKPLASLLIANRGEIALRVGRTASEYGIRTTTLYTNPDALSQHALSSPFSINLGDPSAYLDGDRIIAIAKEQGCEAIHPGYGFLSENPAFARKCVEAGLVFVGPPWEAIEDMGSKSRSKEIMTYAGVPCIPGYHGHIQDPEYLKAEAAKIGYPVLLKAVKGGGGKGMRIVNTPAEFHQQLDSAKSEARNSFGDEIMLVEKYITKPRHIEVQVFADKHGNCVALGERDCSIQRRHQKILEESPAPHLEDSIRKDLWEKARAAASAVGYEGAGTVEFIFDNDTNEFFFMEMNTRLQVEHPVTEMVTGQDLVRWQLIVAEGGKLPLTQDQIEEEIAQRGHAIEARIYAENPAMNFIPDSGKLLHLRLPKASDTVRIDAGFVAGDEVSSHYDPMIAKLIVRAPTRQAALKKMTAALESYEVGGPITNIEFLKKVCVSPAFVGGEVETGYINKYREELFEQKPPPKEAIAQVAVGLLLQERNSVQSLAPSWGPFSALGAHFQERTYNIVELPADVQLKTEPMKVTIREVSPETLVVTVDTTTFNVSTSASSPKQFTTYFPHTRLETTMIRDEDRITIWQQGQQYKFKLVMPNWVEKALGVKDEAHSVLAPMPCKVLRVDVKAGDEVKKDQVVAVIESMKMETVIRSPIDGIISRVVHGPGDMCKAGTALVEFEE
;
A
#
# COMPACT_ATOMS: atom_id res chain seq x y z
N MET A 1 -28.48 4.61 -36.00
CA MET A 1 -29.55 4.98 -35.05
C MET A 1 -29.97 3.67 -34.37
N TYR A 2 -29.30 3.29 -33.30
CA TYR A 2 -29.74 2.22 -32.39
C TYR A 2 -29.76 2.78 -30.99
N THR A 3 -30.98 2.95 -30.51
CA THR A 3 -31.31 3.44 -29.17
C THR A 3 -30.99 2.34 -28.16
N PHE A 4 -29.98 2.56 -27.32
CA PHE A 4 -29.77 1.77 -26.10
C PHE A 4 -30.87 2.11 -25.10
N GLN A 5 -31.86 1.25 -24.97
CA GLN A 5 -32.78 1.25 -23.84
C GLN A 5 -32.00 0.84 -22.58
N ARG A 6 -31.80 1.79 -21.69
CA ARG A 6 -31.38 1.54 -20.30
C ARG A 6 -32.49 0.72 -19.61
N LEU A 7 -32.20 -0.54 -19.37
CA LEU A 7 -32.97 -1.34 -18.42
C LEU A 7 -32.72 -0.76 -17.02
N ARG A 8 -33.72 -0.07 -16.50
CA ARG A 8 -33.77 0.28 -15.08
C ARG A 8 -33.89 -1.01 -14.27
N PRO A 9 -33.07 -1.28 -13.23
CA PRO A 9 -33.36 -2.37 -12.32
C PRO A 9 -34.69 -2.06 -11.63
N ALA A 10 -35.60 -3.01 -11.68
CA ALA A 10 -36.87 -2.94 -11.00
C ALA A 10 -36.66 -2.72 -9.51
N ALA A 11 -37.22 -1.65 -8.97
CA ALA A 11 -37.29 -1.36 -7.54
C ALA A 11 -38.08 -2.51 -6.87
N ARG A 12 -37.37 -3.57 -6.43
CA ARG A 12 -37.93 -4.61 -5.59
C ARG A 12 -38.08 -4.07 -4.17
N ASN A 13 -39.32 -3.94 -3.77
CA ASN A 13 -39.88 -3.70 -2.44
C ASN A 13 -38.88 -3.73 -1.26
N SER A 14 -38.16 -2.62 -1.06
CA SER A 14 -37.30 -2.42 0.11
C SER A 14 -38.10 -2.26 1.44
N LYS A 15 -39.40 -2.02 1.34
CA LYS A 15 -40.29 -1.83 2.50
C LYS A 15 -40.60 -3.10 3.30
N LEU A 16 -40.42 -4.30 2.73
CA LEU A 16 -40.66 -5.58 3.42
C LEU A 16 -39.40 -6.23 4.00
N LEU A 17 -38.22 -5.91 3.49
CA LEU A 17 -36.94 -6.44 4.02
C LEU A 17 -36.54 -5.79 5.36
N TYR A 18 -36.86 -4.53 5.56
CA TYR A 18 -36.49 -3.79 6.77
C TYR A 18 -37.09 -4.34 8.05
N PRO A 19 -38.42 -4.69 8.10
CA PRO A 19 -39.00 -5.33 9.26
C PRO A 19 -38.52 -6.76 9.51
N LEU A 20 -38.18 -7.50 8.47
CA LEU A 20 -37.68 -8.88 8.59
C LEU A 20 -36.26 -8.92 9.15
N LEU A 21 -35.39 -8.04 8.68
CA LEU A 21 -34.03 -7.87 9.19
C LEU A 21 -34.02 -7.37 10.65
N GLN A 22 -34.97 -6.49 11.04
CA GLN A 22 -35.15 -6.11 12.42
C GLN A 22 -35.69 -7.26 13.29
N ALA A 23 -36.53 -8.13 12.75
CA ALA A 23 -37.03 -9.32 13.45
C ALA A 23 -35.92 -10.37 13.64
N ILE A 24 -35.06 -10.58 12.66
CA ILE A 24 -33.91 -11.48 12.77
C ILE A 24 -32.90 -10.93 13.79
N ARG A 25 -32.65 -9.60 13.82
CA ARG A 25 -31.83 -8.94 14.86
C ARG A 25 -32.40 -9.15 16.29
N LYS A 26 -33.72 -9.11 16.43
CA LYS A 26 -34.38 -9.29 17.74
C LYS A 26 -34.38 -10.74 18.24
N SER A 27 -34.20 -11.72 17.36
CA SER A 27 -34.25 -13.15 17.73
C SER A 27 -32.90 -13.74 18.16
N SER A 28 -31.79 -13.03 17.98
CA SER A 28 -30.43 -13.56 18.24
C SER A 28 -29.76 -13.02 19.51
N THR A 29 -30.44 -12.21 20.33
CA THR A 29 -29.82 -11.60 21.53
C THR A 29 -30.73 -11.69 22.74
N GLN A 30 -30.19 -12.14 23.89
CA GLN A 30 -30.81 -11.99 25.19
C GLN A 30 -31.04 -10.50 25.48
N ALA A 31 -32.25 -10.16 25.86
CA ALA A 31 -32.68 -8.79 26.15
C ALA A 31 -31.91 -8.18 27.34
N GLY A 32 -31.08 -7.22 27.07
CA GLY A 32 -30.39 -6.38 28.04
C GLY A 32 -29.55 -5.36 27.31
N ASP A 33 -29.91 -4.09 27.37
CA ASP A 33 -29.16 -2.88 27.02
C ASP A 33 -28.54 -2.72 25.61
N ILE A 34 -28.85 -3.59 24.65
CA ILE A 34 -28.36 -3.48 23.28
C ILE A 34 -29.16 -2.42 22.54
N LYS A 35 -28.49 -1.37 22.07
CA LYS A 35 -29.05 -0.31 21.25
C LYS A 35 -28.62 -0.47 19.79
N PRO A 36 -29.45 -1.09 18.92
CA PRO A 36 -29.09 -1.28 17.52
C PRO A 36 -28.85 0.06 16.81
N LEU A 37 -27.78 0.13 16.03
CA LEU A 37 -27.45 1.30 15.22
C LEU A 37 -28.26 1.27 13.92
N ALA A 38 -28.98 2.36 13.63
CA ALA A 38 -29.70 2.54 12.37
C ALA A 38 -28.91 3.34 11.34
N SER A 39 -27.93 4.13 11.77
CA SER A 39 -27.16 5.00 10.88
C SER A 39 -25.71 5.21 11.35
N LEU A 40 -24.78 5.25 10.40
CA LEU A 40 -23.34 5.33 10.61
C LEU A 40 -22.72 6.35 9.67
N LEU A 41 -21.91 7.28 10.18
CA LEU A 41 -21.00 8.07 9.37
C LEU A 41 -19.65 7.37 9.31
N ILE A 42 -19.07 7.22 8.11
CA ILE A 42 -17.75 6.65 7.88
C ILE A 42 -16.76 7.81 7.70
N ALA A 43 -15.97 8.09 8.74
CA ALA A 43 -14.99 9.18 8.75
C ALA A 43 -13.65 8.74 8.14
N ASN A 44 -13.73 8.16 6.94
CA ASN A 44 -12.56 7.66 6.20
C ASN A 44 -12.84 7.60 4.71
N ARG A 45 -11.83 7.17 3.91
CA ARG A 45 -11.85 7.10 2.46
C ARG A 45 -11.31 5.75 1.94
N GLY A 46 -11.36 5.58 0.61
CA GLY A 46 -10.72 4.46 -0.07
C GLY A 46 -11.30 3.10 0.30
N GLU A 47 -10.44 2.09 0.32
CA GLU A 47 -10.87 0.70 0.52
C GLU A 47 -11.53 0.47 1.88
N ILE A 48 -11.05 1.14 2.95
CA ILE A 48 -11.61 0.95 4.29
C ILE A 48 -13.02 1.54 4.42
N ALA A 49 -13.31 2.64 3.74
CA ALA A 49 -14.66 3.20 3.71
C ALA A 49 -15.62 2.23 3.00
N LEU A 50 -15.20 1.63 1.89
CA LEU A 50 -15.96 0.60 1.19
C LEU A 50 -16.13 -0.66 2.04
N ARG A 51 -15.08 -1.07 2.75
CA ARG A 51 -15.08 -2.24 3.65
C ARG A 51 -16.10 -2.08 4.78
N VAL A 52 -16.07 -0.95 5.46
CA VAL A 52 -17.02 -0.62 6.54
C VAL A 52 -18.43 -0.50 5.98
N GLY A 53 -18.60 0.21 4.85
CA GLY A 53 -19.88 0.41 4.20
C GLY A 53 -20.57 -0.88 3.80
N ARG A 54 -19.80 -1.87 3.30
CA ARG A 54 -20.30 -3.20 2.93
C ARG A 54 -20.91 -3.91 4.14
N THR A 55 -20.15 -4.06 5.22
CA THR A 55 -20.65 -4.71 6.43
C THR A 55 -21.83 -3.96 7.05
N ALA A 56 -21.77 -2.64 7.15
CA ALA A 56 -22.88 -1.85 7.64
C ALA A 56 -24.16 -2.04 6.81
N SER A 57 -24.02 -2.09 5.48
CA SER A 57 -25.13 -2.35 4.55
C SER A 57 -25.74 -3.74 4.72
N GLU A 58 -24.92 -4.79 4.90
CA GLU A 58 -25.37 -6.15 5.19
C GLU A 58 -26.19 -6.23 6.47
N TYR A 59 -25.88 -5.37 7.43
CA TYR A 59 -26.62 -5.24 8.70
C TYR A 59 -27.83 -4.27 8.62
N GLY A 60 -28.10 -3.69 7.45
CA GLY A 60 -29.18 -2.74 7.26
C GLY A 60 -28.94 -1.39 7.94
N ILE A 61 -27.69 -1.03 8.22
CA ILE A 61 -27.29 0.27 8.77
C ILE A 61 -27.10 1.24 7.62
N ARG A 62 -27.79 2.37 7.66
CA ARG A 62 -27.61 3.44 6.66
C ARG A 62 -26.25 4.09 6.84
N THR A 63 -25.48 4.19 5.76
CA THR A 63 -24.16 4.80 5.80
C THR A 63 -24.12 6.18 5.15
N THR A 64 -23.42 7.11 5.80
CA THR A 64 -23.01 8.39 5.23
C THR A 64 -21.50 8.35 5.00
N THR A 65 -21.05 8.62 3.77
CA THR A 65 -19.64 8.65 3.39
C THR A 65 -19.15 10.08 3.26
N LEU A 66 -17.86 10.29 3.48
CA LEU A 66 -17.18 11.56 3.32
C LEU A 66 -16.21 11.47 2.16
N TYR A 67 -16.05 12.55 1.40
CA TYR A 67 -15.03 12.63 0.36
C TYR A 67 -14.49 14.06 0.23
N THR A 68 -13.36 14.22 -0.45
CA THR A 68 -12.77 15.53 -0.74
C THR A 68 -12.71 15.77 -2.24
N ASN A 69 -12.38 17.00 -2.66
CA ASN A 69 -12.36 17.35 -4.08
C ASN A 69 -11.60 16.37 -4.98
N PRO A 70 -10.38 15.88 -4.61
CA PRO A 70 -9.68 14.86 -5.40
C PRO A 70 -10.41 13.51 -5.46
N ASP A 71 -11.28 13.21 -4.50
CA ASP A 71 -11.99 11.94 -4.38
C ASP A 71 -13.42 11.95 -4.96
N ALA A 72 -13.84 13.04 -5.60
CA ALA A 72 -15.24 13.22 -6.02
C ALA A 72 -15.79 12.08 -6.92
N LEU A 73 -14.91 11.41 -7.68
CA LEU A 73 -15.25 10.28 -8.54
C LEU A 73 -14.79 8.93 -7.99
N SER A 74 -14.24 8.89 -6.77
CA SER A 74 -13.76 7.65 -6.16
C SER A 74 -14.90 6.71 -5.77
N GLN A 75 -14.59 5.42 -5.69
CA GLN A 75 -15.56 4.38 -5.42
C GLN A 75 -16.29 4.59 -4.08
N HIS A 76 -15.58 5.05 -3.03
CA HIS A 76 -16.21 5.29 -1.72
C HIS A 76 -17.13 6.51 -1.74
N ALA A 77 -16.82 7.56 -2.51
CA ALA A 77 -17.72 8.72 -2.68
C ALA A 77 -19.02 8.33 -3.40
N LEU A 78 -18.95 7.35 -4.31
CA LEU A 78 -20.08 6.87 -5.11
C LEU A 78 -20.85 5.71 -4.43
N SER A 79 -20.32 5.14 -3.34
CA SER A 79 -20.88 3.93 -2.70
C SER A 79 -22.16 4.17 -1.91
N SER A 80 -22.44 5.40 -1.51
CA SER A 80 -23.64 5.78 -0.75
C SER A 80 -24.35 6.96 -1.41
N PRO A 81 -25.70 7.00 -1.39
CA PRO A 81 -26.45 8.20 -1.80
C PRO A 81 -26.29 9.36 -0.82
N PHE A 82 -25.81 9.08 0.41
CA PHE A 82 -25.49 10.08 1.43
C PHE A 82 -23.97 10.29 1.46
N SER A 83 -23.46 11.04 0.48
CA SER A 83 -22.03 11.31 0.35
C SER A 83 -21.78 12.82 0.42
N ILE A 84 -20.91 13.26 1.34
CA ILE A 84 -20.70 14.66 1.68
C ILE A 84 -19.29 15.10 1.32
N ASN A 85 -19.17 16.20 0.57
CA ASN A 85 -17.89 16.78 0.20
C ASN A 85 -17.32 17.61 1.37
N LEU A 86 -16.10 17.25 1.78
CA LEU A 86 -15.33 17.99 2.78
C LEU A 86 -14.50 19.14 2.19
N GLY A 87 -14.35 19.22 0.86
CA GLY A 87 -13.47 20.19 0.19
C GLY A 87 -12.03 19.68 0.10
N ASP A 88 -11.10 20.31 0.82
CA ASP A 88 -9.69 19.98 0.77
C ASP A 88 -9.33 18.69 1.53
N PRO A 89 -8.25 17.98 1.13
CA PRO A 89 -7.79 16.75 1.78
C PRO A 89 -7.56 16.86 3.30
N SER A 90 -7.10 18.03 3.77
CA SER A 90 -6.87 18.29 5.20
C SER A 90 -8.15 18.24 6.04
N ALA A 91 -9.33 18.40 5.44
CA ALA A 91 -10.60 18.39 6.13
C ALA A 91 -10.99 17.04 6.76
N TYR A 92 -10.33 15.93 6.37
CA TYR A 92 -10.44 14.66 7.11
C TYR A 92 -9.88 14.73 8.54
N LEU A 93 -9.12 15.77 8.88
CA LEU A 93 -8.59 16.01 10.23
C LEU A 93 -9.42 17.03 11.02
N ASP A 94 -10.49 17.59 10.43
CA ASP A 94 -11.41 18.50 11.09
C ASP A 94 -12.53 17.71 11.80
N GLY A 95 -12.23 17.28 13.04
CA GLY A 95 -13.16 16.49 13.85
C GLY A 95 -14.46 17.22 14.18
N ASP A 96 -14.44 18.53 14.39
CA ASP A 96 -15.62 19.32 14.74
C ASP A 96 -16.60 19.37 13.55
N ARG A 97 -16.07 19.56 12.35
CA ARG A 97 -16.86 19.52 11.11
C ARG A 97 -17.47 18.13 10.87
N ILE A 98 -16.69 17.06 11.06
CA ILE A 98 -17.17 15.68 10.89
C ILE A 98 -18.33 15.39 11.87
N ILE A 99 -18.21 15.80 13.12
CA ILE A 99 -19.27 15.66 14.13
C ILE A 99 -20.52 16.46 13.74
N ALA A 100 -20.36 17.70 13.26
CA ALA A 100 -21.46 18.52 12.78
C ALA A 100 -22.22 17.83 11.64
N ILE A 101 -21.49 17.32 10.63
CA ILE A 101 -22.08 16.57 9.51
C ILE A 101 -22.81 15.31 10.01
N ALA A 102 -22.25 14.56 10.96
CA ALA A 102 -22.90 13.38 11.51
C ALA A 102 -24.26 13.71 12.12
N LYS A 103 -24.35 14.83 12.87
CA LYS A 103 -25.60 15.31 13.45
C LYS A 103 -26.60 15.79 12.40
N GLU A 104 -26.17 16.57 11.43
CA GLU A 104 -26.99 17.06 10.33
C GLU A 104 -27.59 15.93 9.49
N GLN A 105 -26.82 14.86 9.28
CA GLN A 105 -27.26 13.66 8.56
C GLN A 105 -28.04 12.68 9.44
N GLY A 106 -28.23 12.97 10.72
CA GLY A 106 -28.94 12.12 11.67
C GLY A 106 -28.24 10.77 11.87
N CYS A 107 -26.89 10.76 11.86
CA CYS A 107 -26.13 9.57 12.17
C CYS A 107 -26.08 9.34 13.68
N GLU A 108 -26.16 8.07 14.10
CA GLU A 108 -26.08 7.66 15.50
C GLU A 108 -24.67 7.34 15.94
N ALA A 109 -23.81 6.96 14.97
CA ALA A 109 -22.44 6.54 15.21
C ALA A 109 -21.47 7.09 14.17
N ILE A 110 -20.18 7.14 14.54
CA ILE A 110 -19.05 7.45 13.65
C ILE A 110 -18.08 6.28 13.69
N HIS A 111 -17.75 5.73 12.50
CA HIS A 111 -16.67 4.76 12.33
C HIS A 111 -15.43 5.46 11.76
N PRO A 112 -14.32 5.53 12.49
CA PRO A 112 -13.14 6.27 12.06
C PRO A 112 -12.27 5.52 11.06
N GLY A 113 -12.45 4.20 10.87
CA GLY A 113 -11.57 3.33 10.11
C GLY A 113 -10.18 3.24 10.73
N TYR A 114 -9.14 3.53 9.93
CA TYR A 114 -7.75 3.64 10.38
C TYR A 114 -7.11 4.93 9.82
N GLY A 115 -6.02 5.42 10.45
CA GLY A 115 -5.43 6.72 10.10
C GLY A 115 -6.34 7.90 10.46
N PHE A 116 -6.07 9.07 9.90
CA PHE A 116 -6.80 10.32 10.18
C PHE A 116 -7.08 10.52 11.69
N LEU A 117 -8.35 10.47 12.10
CA LEU A 117 -8.80 10.72 13.48
C LEU A 117 -9.03 9.44 14.28
N SER A 118 -8.72 8.25 13.76
CA SER A 118 -9.01 6.96 14.41
C SER A 118 -8.31 6.78 15.77
N GLU A 119 -7.17 7.40 15.96
CA GLU A 119 -6.36 7.35 17.20
C GLU A 119 -6.28 8.73 17.89
N ASN A 120 -7.28 9.60 17.65
CA ASN A 120 -7.34 10.92 18.26
C ASN A 120 -8.27 10.91 19.49
N PRO A 121 -7.73 10.98 20.72
CA PRO A 121 -8.55 10.90 21.93
C PRO A 121 -9.51 12.09 22.07
N ALA A 122 -9.11 13.28 21.64
CA ALA A 122 -9.96 14.46 21.70
C ALA A 122 -11.18 14.34 20.77
N PHE A 123 -11.00 13.75 19.58
CA PHE A 123 -12.08 13.48 18.65
C PHE A 123 -13.04 12.43 19.20
N ALA A 124 -12.53 11.31 19.71
CA ALA A 124 -13.35 10.25 20.30
C ALA A 124 -14.18 10.79 21.48
N ARG A 125 -13.57 11.58 22.36
CA ARG A 125 -14.24 12.26 23.47
C ARG A 125 -15.35 13.20 22.99
N LYS A 126 -15.07 14.07 22.01
CA LYS A 126 -16.06 14.98 21.43
C LYS A 126 -17.23 14.24 20.78
N CYS A 127 -17.02 13.08 20.16
CA CYS A 127 -18.12 12.26 19.63
C CYS A 127 -19.07 11.84 20.75
N VAL A 128 -18.52 11.32 21.86
CA VAL A 128 -19.34 10.90 23.04
C VAL A 128 -20.06 12.09 23.65
N GLU A 129 -19.39 13.22 23.86
CA GLU A 129 -20.00 14.47 24.40
C GLU A 129 -21.11 15.00 23.47
N ALA A 130 -20.99 14.74 22.18
CA ALA A 130 -21.99 15.09 21.17
C ALA A 130 -23.20 14.14 21.12
N GLY A 131 -23.17 13.04 21.91
CA GLY A 131 -24.22 12.01 21.94
C GLY A 131 -24.11 11.01 20.77
N LEU A 132 -22.93 10.91 20.10
CA LEU A 132 -22.66 9.97 19.04
C LEU A 132 -21.86 8.78 19.58
N VAL A 133 -22.13 7.57 19.07
CA VAL A 133 -21.33 6.40 19.36
C VAL A 133 -20.04 6.46 18.53
N PHE A 134 -18.89 6.51 19.18
CA PHE A 134 -17.60 6.33 18.53
C PHE A 134 -17.34 4.82 18.38
N VAL A 135 -17.21 4.32 17.13
CA VAL A 135 -16.95 2.91 16.85
C VAL A 135 -15.46 2.64 16.97
N GLY A 136 -15.02 2.43 18.20
CA GLY A 136 -13.63 2.28 18.60
C GLY A 136 -13.52 2.19 20.12
N PRO A 137 -12.29 2.21 20.67
CA PRO A 137 -12.06 2.14 22.10
C PRO A 137 -12.45 3.44 22.82
N PRO A 138 -12.54 3.41 24.17
CA PRO A 138 -12.70 4.59 25.00
C PRO A 138 -11.54 5.59 24.75
N TRP A 139 -11.86 6.88 24.78
CA TRP A 139 -10.86 7.93 24.54
C TRP A 139 -9.70 7.91 25.54
N GLU A 140 -9.95 7.47 26.77
CA GLU A 140 -8.93 7.27 27.81
C GLU A 140 -7.89 6.22 27.39
N ALA A 141 -8.33 5.09 26.81
CA ALA A 141 -7.45 4.06 26.32
C ALA A 141 -6.61 4.54 25.12
N ILE A 142 -7.19 5.38 24.25
CA ILE A 142 -6.45 6.02 23.15
C ILE A 142 -5.36 6.94 23.70
N GLU A 143 -5.69 7.76 24.68
CA GLU A 143 -4.78 8.72 25.31
C GLU A 143 -3.62 8.01 26.02
N ASP A 144 -3.93 6.99 26.83
CA ASP A 144 -2.95 6.21 27.59
C ASP A 144 -1.98 5.48 26.65
N MET A 145 -2.46 4.87 25.58
CA MET A 145 -1.63 4.14 24.62
C MET A 145 -0.91 5.06 23.64
N GLY A 146 -1.41 6.24 23.37
CA GLY A 146 -0.75 7.25 22.54
C GLY A 146 0.54 7.83 23.14
N SER A 147 0.73 7.72 24.46
CA SER A 147 1.94 8.15 25.14
C SER A 147 2.93 7.00 25.31
N LYS A 148 4.11 7.08 24.64
CA LYS A 148 5.14 6.03 24.69
C LYS A 148 5.65 5.71 26.12
N SER A 149 5.79 6.72 26.97
CA SER A 149 6.24 6.52 28.35
C SER A 149 5.15 5.90 29.21
N ARG A 150 3.92 6.44 29.12
CA ARG A 150 2.79 5.98 29.89
C ARG A 150 2.37 4.56 29.51
N SER A 151 2.34 4.26 28.20
CA SER A 151 2.03 2.90 27.75
C SER A 151 3.01 1.88 28.29
N LYS A 152 4.33 2.16 28.30
CA LYS A 152 5.34 1.26 28.87
C LYS A 152 5.18 1.08 30.38
N GLU A 153 4.84 2.12 31.13
CA GLU A 153 4.56 2.01 32.56
C GLU A 153 3.37 1.08 32.83
N ILE A 154 2.26 1.30 32.11
CA ILE A 154 1.05 0.48 32.21
C ILE A 154 1.36 -0.96 31.86
N MET A 155 2.08 -1.21 30.75
CA MET A 155 2.44 -2.55 30.28
C MET A 155 3.34 -3.27 31.28
N THR A 156 4.34 -2.59 31.83
CA THR A 156 5.21 -3.15 32.86
C THR A 156 4.41 -3.55 34.11
N TYR A 157 3.47 -2.72 34.54
CA TYR A 157 2.59 -3.03 35.66
C TYR A 157 1.65 -4.23 35.37
N ALA A 158 1.18 -4.35 34.13
CA ALA A 158 0.37 -5.45 33.66
C ALA A 158 1.15 -6.76 33.42
N GLY A 159 2.46 -6.78 33.66
CA GLY A 159 3.32 -7.95 33.44
C GLY A 159 3.58 -8.26 31.97
N VAL A 160 3.41 -7.26 31.08
CA VAL A 160 3.76 -7.35 29.65
C VAL A 160 5.23 -6.96 29.49
N PRO A 161 6.06 -7.83 28.88
CA PRO A 161 7.49 -7.55 28.76
C PRO A 161 7.74 -6.34 27.85
N CYS A 162 8.50 -5.36 28.35
CA CYS A 162 8.93 -4.19 27.58
C CYS A 162 10.41 -4.30 27.23
N ILE A 163 10.85 -3.67 26.15
CA ILE A 163 12.27 -3.65 25.75
C ILE A 163 13.12 -3.16 26.94
N PRO A 164 14.12 -3.95 27.38
CA PRO A 164 15.03 -3.53 28.42
C PRO A 164 15.69 -2.21 28.05
N GLY A 165 15.62 -1.22 28.93
CA GLY A 165 16.14 0.10 28.59
C GLY A 165 16.07 1.08 29.73
N TYR A 166 16.76 2.20 29.55
CA TYR A 166 16.71 3.36 30.45
C TYR A 166 15.80 4.44 29.82
N HIS A 167 14.75 4.80 30.54
CA HIS A 167 13.75 5.80 30.15
C HIS A 167 13.66 6.96 31.16
N GLY A 168 14.66 7.09 32.03
CA GLY A 168 14.66 8.08 33.12
C GLY A 168 15.05 9.51 32.68
N HIS A 169 14.92 10.43 33.62
CA HIS A 169 15.17 11.86 33.38
C HIS A 169 16.66 12.26 33.45
N ILE A 170 17.54 11.38 33.96
CA ILE A 170 18.99 11.68 34.07
C ILE A 170 19.59 11.55 32.67
N GLN A 171 20.09 12.67 32.13
CA GLN A 171 20.63 12.75 30.77
C GLN A 171 22.13 12.97 30.72
N ASP A 172 22.82 12.75 31.88
CA ASP A 172 24.26 12.78 31.95
C ASP A 172 24.88 11.69 31.05
N PRO A 173 25.87 12.02 30.20
CA PRO A 173 26.45 11.07 29.24
C PRO A 173 27.10 9.85 29.90
N GLU A 174 27.80 10.01 31.03
CA GLU A 174 28.44 8.90 31.73
C GLU A 174 27.39 8.00 32.40
N TYR A 175 26.32 8.60 32.93
CA TYR A 175 25.20 7.85 33.50
C TYR A 175 24.49 7.02 32.41
N LEU A 176 24.19 7.62 31.26
CA LEU A 176 23.58 6.90 30.15
C LEU A 176 24.46 5.76 29.63
N LYS A 177 25.79 5.96 29.59
CA LYS A 177 26.76 4.91 29.23
C LYS A 177 26.79 3.77 30.25
N ALA A 178 26.69 4.09 31.53
CA ALA A 178 26.61 3.09 32.58
C ALA A 178 25.31 2.27 32.49
N GLU A 179 24.19 2.91 32.19
CA GLU A 179 22.93 2.22 31.93
C GLU A 179 23.02 1.35 30.67
N ALA A 180 23.62 1.83 29.57
CA ALA A 180 23.87 1.03 28.38
C ALA A 180 24.72 -0.22 28.67
N ALA A 181 25.72 -0.09 29.54
CA ALA A 181 26.54 -1.23 29.96
C ALA A 181 25.75 -2.27 30.78
N LYS A 182 24.77 -1.85 31.59
CA LYS A 182 23.86 -2.76 32.31
C LYS A 182 22.91 -3.50 31.39
N ILE A 183 22.39 -2.82 30.33
CA ILE A 183 21.52 -3.38 29.32
C ILE A 183 22.27 -4.40 28.46
N GLY A 184 23.55 -4.16 28.19
CA GLY A 184 24.40 -4.95 27.32
C GLY A 184 24.35 -4.48 25.86
N TYR A 185 25.55 -4.31 25.27
CA TYR A 185 25.69 -3.91 23.85
C TYR A 185 25.33 -5.07 22.90
N PRO A 186 24.80 -4.77 21.69
CA PRO A 186 24.50 -3.44 21.15
C PRO A 186 23.28 -2.79 21.79
N VAL A 187 23.30 -1.45 21.90
CA VAL A 187 22.17 -0.65 22.37
C VAL A 187 21.71 0.35 21.30
N LEU A 188 20.44 0.75 21.39
CA LEU A 188 19.84 1.77 20.55
C LEU A 188 19.64 3.05 21.36
N LEU A 189 20.26 4.13 20.93
CA LEU A 189 19.95 5.47 21.40
C LEU A 189 18.76 6.01 20.60
N LYS A 190 17.77 6.59 21.27
CA LYS A 190 16.52 7.03 20.64
C LYS A 190 16.01 8.31 21.29
N ALA A 191 15.69 9.32 20.50
CA ALA A 191 15.07 10.54 21.00
C ALA A 191 13.66 10.26 21.55
N VAL A 192 13.32 10.86 22.70
CA VAL A 192 11.97 10.74 23.32
C VAL A 192 10.92 11.35 22.39
N LYS A 193 11.17 12.55 21.88
CA LYS A 193 10.37 13.16 20.81
C LYS A 193 11.00 12.81 19.49
N GLY A 194 10.34 11.97 18.70
CA GLY A 194 10.90 11.53 17.42
C GLY A 194 9.94 10.65 16.63
N GLY A 195 10.15 10.63 15.30
CA GLY A 195 9.44 9.80 14.36
C GLY A 195 10.27 9.58 13.11
N GLY A 196 9.95 8.53 12.32
CA GLY A 196 10.63 8.27 11.05
C GLY A 196 12.13 7.91 11.16
N GLY A 197 12.59 7.40 12.32
CA GLY A 197 13.98 6.99 12.51
C GLY A 197 14.98 8.11 12.77
N LYS A 198 14.58 9.38 12.80
CA LYS A 198 15.43 10.52 13.13
C LYS A 198 15.76 10.52 14.63
N GLY A 199 17.00 10.86 14.98
CA GLY A 199 17.49 10.84 16.38
C GLY A 199 17.71 9.43 16.92
N MET A 200 17.91 8.43 16.06
CA MET A 200 18.22 7.06 16.42
C MET A 200 19.65 6.70 16.02
N ARG A 201 20.41 6.06 16.93
CA ARG A 201 21.77 5.55 16.67
C ARG A 201 21.98 4.21 17.33
N ILE A 202 22.52 3.27 16.57
CA ILE A 202 22.97 1.98 17.10
C ILE A 202 24.38 2.18 17.65
N VAL A 203 24.63 1.67 18.84
CA VAL A 203 25.93 1.68 19.49
C VAL A 203 26.35 0.24 19.72
N ASN A 204 27.34 -0.23 18.96
CA ASN A 204 27.77 -1.62 19.00
C ASN A 204 28.76 -1.88 20.16
N THR A 205 29.54 -0.88 20.53
CA THR A 205 30.59 -0.99 21.53
C THR A 205 30.60 0.20 22.51
N PRO A 206 31.08 0.03 23.76
CA PRO A 206 31.21 1.12 24.71
C PRO A 206 32.08 2.29 24.23
N ALA A 207 33.02 2.03 23.31
CA ALA A 207 33.94 3.05 22.78
C ALA A 207 33.20 4.07 21.88
N GLU A 208 32.19 3.64 21.16
CA GLU A 208 31.42 4.48 20.23
C GLU A 208 30.34 5.32 20.93
N PHE A 209 30.03 5.01 22.20
CA PHE A 209 28.83 5.51 22.87
C PHE A 209 28.72 7.04 22.84
N HIS A 210 29.75 7.77 23.23
CA HIS A 210 29.71 9.25 23.30
C HIS A 210 29.52 9.87 21.92
N GLN A 211 30.28 9.40 20.93
CA GLN A 211 30.15 9.89 19.54
C GLN A 211 28.75 9.72 19.00
N GLN A 212 28.15 8.52 19.19
CA GLN A 212 26.81 8.24 18.74
C GLN A 212 25.76 9.02 19.54
N LEU A 213 25.94 9.20 20.83
CA LEU A 213 25.06 9.99 21.68
C LEU A 213 25.01 11.45 21.23
N ASP A 214 26.19 12.08 21.00
CA ASP A 214 26.27 13.47 20.54
C ASP A 214 25.62 13.65 19.16
N SER A 215 25.87 12.71 18.27
CA SER A 215 25.22 12.68 16.94
C SER A 215 23.70 12.57 17.05
N ALA A 216 23.18 11.66 17.91
CA ALA A 216 21.74 11.48 18.12
C ALA A 216 21.09 12.72 18.74
N LYS A 217 21.72 13.30 19.76
CA LYS A 217 21.24 14.54 20.41
C LYS A 217 21.21 15.71 19.46
N SER A 218 22.26 15.89 18.63
CA SER A 218 22.31 16.96 17.62
C SER A 218 21.17 16.85 16.60
N GLU A 219 20.94 15.65 16.07
CA GLU A 219 19.85 15.42 15.13
C GLU A 219 18.47 15.61 15.79
N ALA A 220 18.27 15.13 17.00
CA ALA A 220 17.04 15.28 17.75
C ALA A 220 16.73 16.77 18.05
N ARG A 221 17.74 17.53 18.47
CA ARG A 221 17.61 18.97 18.71
C ARG A 221 17.20 19.72 17.45
N ASN A 222 17.85 19.41 16.32
CA ASN A 222 17.58 20.08 15.04
C ASN A 222 16.21 19.71 14.47
N SER A 223 15.76 18.46 14.66
CA SER A 223 14.51 17.96 14.06
C SER A 223 13.28 18.16 14.95
N PHE A 224 13.45 18.11 16.29
CA PHE A 224 12.32 18.04 17.22
C PHE A 224 12.39 19.08 18.34
N GLY A 225 13.48 19.86 18.44
CA GLY A 225 13.70 20.85 19.50
C GLY A 225 13.90 20.23 20.90
N ASP A 226 14.21 18.94 20.98
CA ASP A 226 14.42 18.19 22.22
C ASP A 226 15.62 17.26 22.07
N GLU A 227 16.39 17.08 23.14
CA GLU A 227 17.62 16.25 23.14
C GLU A 227 17.57 15.10 24.17
N ILE A 228 16.39 14.87 24.77
CA ILE A 228 16.24 13.78 25.76
C ILE A 228 16.33 12.45 25.04
N MET A 229 17.28 11.61 25.50
CA MET A 229 17.55 10.31 24.87
C MET A 229 17.13 9.16 25.79
N LEU A 230 16.60 8.12 25.15
CA LEU A 230 16.39 6.80 25.71
C LEU A 230 17.54 5.89 25.29
N VAL A 231 17.87 4.92 26.12
CA VAL A 231 18.82 3.84 25.80
C VAL A 231 18.09 2.54 25.89
N GLU A 232 17.99 1.81 24.80
CA GLU A 232 17.24 0.53 24.71
C GLU A 232 18.16 -0.59 24.20
N LYS A 233 17.85 -1.86 24.57
CA LYS A 233 18.51 -3.03 23.97
C LYS A 233 18.24 -3.01 22.45
N TYR A 234 19.30 -3.18 21.66
CA TYR A 234 19.16 -3.33 20.22
C TYR A 234 18.97 -4.80 19.86
N ILE A 235 17.91 -5.11 19.13
CA ILE A 235 17.61 -6.46 18.66
C ILE A 235 18.15 -6.60 17.25
N THR A 236 19.04 -7.58 17.06
CA THR A 236 19.80 -7.74 15.80
C THR A 236 18.99 -8.36 14.67
N LYS A 237 18.10 -9.31 14.99
CA LYS A 237 17.22 -9.98 14.02
C LYS A 237 15.74 -9.86 14.43
N PRO A 238 15.20 -8.63 14.40
CA PRO A 238 13.87 -8.38 14.88
C PRO A 238 12.81 -8.88 13.90
N ARG A 239 11.77 -9.51 14.44
CA ARG A 239 10.48 -9.71 13.75
C ARG A 239 9.44 -8.78 14.35
N HIS A 240 8.56 -8.31 13.49
CA HIS A 240 7.39 -7.56 13.89
C HIS A 240 6.19 -8.51 13.98
N ILE A 241 5.91 -8.97 15.18
CA ILE A 241 4.75 -9.83 15.47
C ILE A 241 3.72 -9.02 16.21
N GLU A 242 2.48 -9.15 15.82
CA GLU A 242 1.38 -8.41 16.43
C GLU A 242 0.19 -9.32 16.71
N VAL A 243 -0.57 -9.02 17.74
CA VAL A 243 -1.73 -9.79 18.15
C VAL A 243 -2.99 -8.95 18.01
N GLN A 244 -3.96 -9.44 17.25
CA GLN A 244 -5.28 -8.85 17.18
C GLN A 244 -6.04 -9.14 18.45
N VAL A 245 -6.36 -8.12 19.23
CA VAL A 245 -7.24 -8.21 20.39
C VAL A 245 -8.61 -7.63 20.09
N PHE A 246 -9.60 -8.15 20.78
CA PHE A 246 -10.96 -7.62 20.74
C PHE A 246 -11.59 -7.68 22.13
N ALA A 247 -12.21 -6.59 22.57
CA ALA A 247 -12.83 -6.52 23.89
C ALA A 247 -14.24 -5.93 23.82
N ASP A 248 -15.10 -6.30 24.76
CA ASP A 248 -16.46 -5.74 24.89
C ASP A 248 -16.66 -5.00 26.21
N LYS A 249 -17.79 -4.30 26.32
CA LYS A 249 -18.18 -3.55 27.53
C LYS A 249 -18.52 -4.42 28.74
N HIS A 250 -18.54 -5.75 28.57
CA HIS A 250 -18.88 -6.72 29.62
C HIS A 250 -17.64 -7.34 30.27
N GLY A 251 -16.44 -6.86 29.91
CA GLY A 251 -15.16 -7.36 30.45
C GLY A 251 -14.60 -8.59 29.74
N ASN A 252 -15.19 -9.02 28.61
CA ASN A 252 -14.62 -10.07 27.81
C ASN A 252 -13.52 -9.50 26.91
N CYS A 253 -12.37 -10.18 26.85
CA CYS A 253 -11.26 -9.84 25.97
C CYS A 253 -10.67 -11.12 25.36
N VAL A 254 -10.54 -11.16 24.04
CA VAL A 254 -10.00 -12.29 23.27
C VAL A 254 -8.86 -11.86 22.38
N ALA A 255 -7.98 -12.82 22.06
CA ALA A 255 -6.94 -12.70 21.03
C ALA A 255 -7.37 -13.50 19.80
N LEU A 256 -7.41 -12.85 18.63
CA LEU A 256 -7.82 -13.45 17.35
C LEU A 256 -6.62 -13.94 16.53
N GLY A 257 -5.57 -14.35 17.19
CA GLY A 257 -4.33 -14.80 16.57
C GLY A 257 -3.32 -13.67 16.37
N GLU A 258 -2.10 -14.09 16.06
CA GLU A 258 -1.00 -13.20 15.72
C GLU A 258 -0.82 -13.10 14.21
N ARG A 259 -0.20 -11.99 13.81
CA ARG A 259 0.28 -11.73 12.45
C ARG A 259 1.79 -11.48 12.48
N ASP A 260 2.49 -11.93 11.47
CA ASP A 260 3.85 -11.50 11.17
C ASP A 260 3.82 -10.41 10.12
N CYS A 261 4.36 -9.25 10.45
CA CYS A 261 4.43 -8.07 9.60
C CYS A 261 5.87 -7.61 9.37
N SER A 262 6.82 -8.56 9.39
CA SER A 262 8.25 -8.26 9.32
C SER A 262 8.69 -7.79 7.93
N ILE A 263 7.97 -8.19 6.87
CA ILE A 263 8.32 -7.75 5.51
C ILE A 263 7.79 -6.33 5.29
N GLN A 264 8.71 -5.37 5.41
CA GLN A 264 8.38 -3.95 5.36
C GLN A 264 9.47 -3.16 4.64
N ARG A 265 9.09 -2.01 4.08
CA ARG A 265 10.00 -1.06 3.48
C ARG A 265 9.83 0.31 4.13
N ARG A 266 10.92 0.96 4.53
CA ARG A 266 10.88 2.25 5.24
C ARG A 266 9.88 2.25 6.42
N HIS A 267 9.83 1.16 7.20
CA HIS A 267 8.90 0.94 8.31
C HIS A 267 7.42 0.86 7.91
N GLN A 268 7.10 0.60 6.64
CA GLN A 268 5.74 0.32 6.18
C GLN A 268 5.62 -1.15 5.78
N LYS A 269 4.64 -1.83 6.33
CA LYS A 269 4.30 -3.23 6.05
C LYS A 269 3.88 -3.38 4.58
N ILE A 270 4.30 -4.46 3.91
CA ILE A 270 3.94 -4.77 2.50
C ILE A 270 3.47 -6.20 2.30
N LEU A 271 3.92 -7.12 3.16
CA LEU A 271 3.43 -8.49 3.25
C LEU A 271 3.18 -8.82 4.71
N GLU A 272 2.00 -9.35 4.98
CA GLU A 272 1.56 -9.79 6.29
C GLU A 272 1.05 -11.22 6.19
N GLU A 273 1.33 -12.03 7.21
CA GLU A 273 0.87 -13.41 7.25
C GLU A 273 0.35 -13.83 8.64
N SER A 274 -0.59 -14.73 8.66
CA SER A 274 -1.13 -15.34 9.88
C SER A 274 -1.41 -16.83 9.64
N PRO A 275 -1.03 -17.71 10.57
CA PRO A 275 -0.18 -17.50 11.76
C PRO A 275 1.26 -17.11 11.41
N ALA A 276 2.00 -16.54 12.36
CA ALA A 276 3.43 -16.25 12.22
C ALA A 276 4.23 -17.55 12.00
N PRO A 277 5.13 -17.60 10.96
CA PRO A 277 5.90 -18.80 10.67
C PRO A 277 6.92 -19.09 11.79
N HIS A 278 7.21 -20.38 12.02
CA HIS A 278 8.22 -20.86 12.98
C HIS A 278 8.10 -20.28 14.39
N LEU A 279 6.90 -19.91 14.83
CA LEU A 279 6.63 -19.51 16.19
C LEU A 279 6.15 -20.72 16.99
N GLU A 280 6.86 -21.06 18.07
CA GLU A 280 6.49 -22.15 18.95
C GLU A 280 5.12 -21.89 19.60
N ASP A 281 4.31 -22.94 19.77
CA ASP A 281 2.96 -22.81 20.32
C ASP A 281 2.93 -22.25 21.75
N SER A 282 3.96 -22.55 22.55
CA SER A 282 4.14 -21.99 23.89
C SER A 282 4.31 -20.48 23.85
N ILE A 283 5.15 -19.98 22.97
CA ILE A 283 5.41 -18.54 22.77
C ILE A 283 4.18 -17.86 22.19
N ARG A 284 3.52 -18.50 21.21
CA ARG A 284 2.27 -17.99 20.62
C ARG A 284 1.20 -17.75 21.68
N LYS A 285 0.99 -18.72 22.57
CA LYS A 285 0.00 -18.61 23.65
C LYS A 285 0.37 -17.53 24.65
N ASP A 286 1.65 -17.40 24.99
CA ASP A 286 2.13 -16.35 25.89
C ASP A 286 1.95 -14.95 25.24
N LEU A 287 2.26 -14.80 23.96
CA LEU A 287 1.98 -13.56 23.21
C LEU A 287 0.50 -13.18 23.27
N TRP A 288 -0.41 -14.12 23.04
CA TRP A 288 -1.85 -13.88 23.10
C TRP A 288 -2.32 -13.49 24.51
N GLU A 289 -1.78 -14.14 25.53
CA GLU A 289 -2.07 -13.83 26.93
C GLU A 289 -1.57 -12.42 27.30
N LYS A 290 -0.33 -12.08 26.92
CA LYS A 290 0.23 -10.74 27.15
C LYS A 290 -0.52 -9.65 26.41
N ALA A 291 -0.97 -9.92 25.19
CA ALA A 291 -1.80 -8.98 24.42
C ALA A 291 -3.17 -8.75 25.08
N ARG A 292 -3.82 -9.80 25.57
CA ARG A 292 -5.08 -9.68 26.33
C ARG A 292 -4.89 -8.92 27.64
N ALA A 293 -3.78 -9.21 28.37
CA ALA A 293 -3.44 -8.47 29.58
C ALA A 293 -3.20 -6.99 29.29
N ALA A 294 -2.53 -6.64 28.21
CA ALA A 294 -2.32 -5.27 27.76
C ALA A 294 -3.65 -4.54 27.51
N ALA A 295 -4.56 -5.14 26.75
CA ALA A 295 -5.87 -4.58 26.48
C ALA A 295 -6.72 -4.42 27.76
N SER A 296 -6.70 -5.42 28.63
CA SER A 296 -7.44 -5.40 29.90
C SER A 296 -6.94 -4.30 30.84
N ALA A 297 -5.63 -4.03 30.86
CA ALA A 297 -5.01 -3.04 31.74
C ALA A 297 -5.50 -1.60 31.48
N VAL A 298 -5.99 -1.32 30.28
CA VAL A 298 -6.48 0.00 29.87
C VAL A 298 -8.01 0.03 29.69
N GLY A 299 -8.73 -1.01 30.13
CA GLY A 299 -10.18 -1.10 29.95
C GLY A 299 -10.60 -0.99 28.48
N TYR A 300 -9.89 -1.71 27.60
CA TYR A 300 -10.06 -1.60 26.14
C TYR A 300 -11.42 -2.11 25.68
N GLU A 301 -11.96 -1.49 24.62
CA GLU A 301 -13.19 -1.91 23.95
C GLU A 301 -12.97 -1.88 22.43
N GLY A 302 -13.62 -2.78 21.69
CA GLY A 302 -13.51 -2.87 20.23
C GLY A 302 -12.25 -3.57 19.74
N ALA A 303 -11.88 -3.29 18.49
CA ALA A 303 -10.71 -3.84 17.82
C ALA A 303 -9.44 -3.09 18.22
N GLY A 304 -8.41 -3.82 18.64
CA GLY A 304 -7.09 -3.28 18.92
C GLY A 304 -6.00 -4.27 18.51
N THR A 305 -4.79 -3.77 18.35
CA THR A 305 -3.64 -4.60 18.01
C THR A 305 -2.48 -4.26 18.91
N VAL A 306 -1.93 -5.28 19.57
CA VAL A 306 -0.74 -5.15 20.40
C VAL A 306 0.46 -5.61 19.59
N GLU A 307 1.39 -4.70 19.33
CA GLU A 307 2.60 -4.94 18.53
C GLU A 307 3.78 -5.29 19.42
N PHE A 308 4.49 -6.33 19.02
CA PHE A 308 5.68 -6.84 19.70
C PHE A 308 6.85 -6.91 18.73
N ILE A 309 8.03 -6.58 19.24
CA ILE A 309 9.28 -6.94 18.62
C ILE A 309 9.71 -8.30 19.15
N PHE A 310 9.90 -9.27 18.27
CA PHE A 310 10.35 -10.61 18.59
C PHE A 310 11.81 -10.78 18.15
N ASP A 311 12.65 -11.32 19.02
CA ASP A 311 14.05 -11.58 18.75
C ASP A 311 14.23 -13.03 18.28
N ASN A 312 14.60 -13.23 17.01
CA ASN A 312 14.85 -14.55 16.43
C ASN A 312 16.03 -15.30 17.06
N ASP A 313 16.97 -14.60 17.74
CA ASP A 313 18.14 -15.23 18.34
C ASP A 313 17.85 -15.76 19.75
N THR A 314 16.97 -15.08 20.51
CA THR A 314 16.66 -15.43 21.90
C THR A 314 15.26 -16.01 22.09
N ASN A 315 14.38 -15.91 21.11
CA ASN A 315 12.95 -16.22 21.20
C ASN A 315 12.21 -15.37 22.26
N GLU A 316 12.78 -14.24 22.66
CA GLU A 316 12.12 -13.28 23.53
C GLU A 316 11.28 -12.30 22.71
N PHE A 317 10.21 -11.79 23.31
CA PHE A 317 9.39 -10.73 22.69
C PHE A 317 9.15 -9.59 23.67
N PHE A 318 9.02 -8.39 23.13
CA PHE A 318 8.85 -7.16 23.90
C PHE A 318 7.77 -6.29 23.29
N PHE A 319 6.97 -5.66 24.14
CA PHE A 319 5.97 -4.68 23.74
C PHE A 319 6.60 -3.49 23.00
N MET A 320 6.04 -3.15 21.86
CA MET A 320 6.40 -1.95 21.10
C MET A 320 5.37 -0.85 21.29
N GLU A 321 4.13 -1.12 20.88
CA GLU A 321 3.01 -0.20 20.95
C GLU A 321 1.68 -0.94 20.86
N MET A 322 0.58 -0.23 21.15
CA MET A 322 -0.76 -0.74 20.93
C MET A 322 -1.49 0.22 19.97
N ASN A 323 -1.90 -0.29 18.83
CA ASN A 323 -2.74 0.45 17.91
C ASN A 323 -4.19 0.35 18.34
N THR A 324 -4.77 1.50 18.68
CA THR A 324 -6.11 1.61 19.28
C THR A 324 -7.20 1.78 18.21
N ARG A 325 -7.11 0.99 17.15
CA ARG A 325 -7.98 1.03 15.98
C ARG A 325 -8.01 -0.31 15.25
N LEU A 326 -8.89 -0.43 14.27
CA LEU A 326 -8.80 -1.51 13.30
C LEU A 326 -7.52 -1.35 12.45
N GLN A 327 -6.78 -2.44 12.22
CA GLN A 327 -5.56 -2.42 11.43
C GLN A 327 -5.86 -2.55 9.93
N VAL A 328 -4.92 -2.09 9.09
CA VAL A 328 -5.00 -2.24 7.63
C VAL A 328 -5.04 -3.73 7.28
N GLU A 329 -4.19 -4.53 7.91
CA GLU A 329 -3.98 -5.96 7.73
C GLU A 329 -4.98 -6.87 8.47
N HIS A 330 -6.10 -6.32 8.97
CA HIS A 330 -7.16 -7.12 9.59
C HIS A 330 -7.71 -8.25 8.70
N PRO A 331 -7.70 -8.15 7.35
CA PRO A 331 -8.22 -9.22 6.52
C PRO A 331 -7.48 -10.55 6.66
N VAL A 332 -6.19 -10.53 7.01
CA VAL A 332 -5.42 -11.77 7.27
C VAL A 332 -6.03 -12.53 8.45
N THR A 333 -6.31 -11.82 9.55
CA THR A 333 -6.98 -12.39 10.72
C THR A 333 -8.39 -12.88 10.37
N GLU A 334 -9.16 -12.11 9.61
CA GLU A 334 -10.50 -12.52 9.16
C GLU A 334 -10.47 -13.81 8.34
N MET A 335 -9.45 -14.00 7.50
CA MET A 335 -9.32 -15.21 6.67
C MET A 335 -8.98 -16.45 7.51
N VAL A 336 -8.19 -16.34 8.58
CA VAL A 336 -7.82 -17.48 9.43
C VAL A 336 -8.81 -17.74 10.57
N THR A 337 -9.63 -16.75 10.94
CA THR A 337 -10.67 -16.93 11.97
C THR A 337 -12.07 -17.11 11.40
N GLY A 338 -12.29 -16.73 10.13
CA GLY A 338 -13.60 -16.72 9.52
C GLY A 338 -14.55 -15.65 10.05
N GLN A 339 -14.02 -14.68 10.81
CA GLN A 339 -14.81 -13.63 11.43
C GLN A 339 -14.75 -12.33 10.61
N ASP A 340 -15.79 -11.51 10.69
CA ASP A 340 -15.81 -10.14 10.19
C ASP A 340 -15.57 -9.17 11.36
N LEU A 341 -14.39 -8.54 11.42
CA LEU A 341 -14.00 -7.67 12.53
C LEU A 341 -14.77 -6.35 12.53
N VAL A 342 -15.19 -5.84 11.38
CA VAL A 342 -16.08 -4.67 11.31
C VAL A 342 -17.44 -5.00 11.91
N ARG A 343 -17.97 -6.19 11.64
CA ARG A 343 -19.17 -6.69 12.29
C ARG A 343 -19.02 -6.69 13.81
N TRP A 344 -17.90 -7.22 14.31
CA TRP A 344 -17.63 -7.26 15.74
C TRP A 344 -17.57 -5.85 16.34
N GLN A 345 -16.95 -4.90 15.62
CA GLN A 345 -16.92 -3.49 16.04
C GLN A 345 -18.33 -2.91 16.18
N LEU A 346 -19.23 -3.22 15.24
CA LEU A 346 -20.62 -2.76 15.29
C LEU A 346 -21.39 -3.41 16.47
N ILE A 347 -21.19 -4.72 16.71
CA ILE A 347 -21.82 -5.43 17.84
C ILE A 347 -21.39 -4.80 19.17
N VAL A 348 -20.10 -4.54 19.36
CA VAL A 348 -19.57 -3.93 20.59
C VAL A 348 -20.07 -2.48 20.74
N ALA A 349 -20.12 -1.72 19.65
CA ALA A 349 -20.65 -0.36 19.65
C ALA A 349 -22.13 -0.31 20.05
N GLU A 350 -22.91 -1.30 19.65
CA GLU A 350 -24.31 -1.49 20.04
C GLU A 350 -24.49 -1.92 21.52
N GLY A 351 -23.38 -2.27 22.22
CA GLY A 351 -23.39 -2.78 23.59
C GLY A 351 -23.49 -4.31 23.68
N GLY A 352 -23.30 -5.02 22.57
CA GLY A 352 -23.31 -6.48 22.51
C GLY A 352 -22.05 -7.12 23.09
N LYS A 353 -22.14 -8.43 23.38
CA LYS A 353 -21.01 -9.26 23.79
C LYS A 353 -20.24 -9.76 22.60
N LEU A 354 -18.97 -10.13 22.82
CA LEU A 354 -18.16 -10.80 21.81
C LEU A 354 -18.86 -12.07 21.32
N PRO A 355 -18.86 -12.33 19.98
CA PRO A 355 -19.54 -13.49 19.40
C PRO A 355 -18.93 -14.85 19.74
N LEU A 356 -17.60 -14.89 19.99
CA LEU A 356 -16.86 -16.12 20.26
C LEU A 356 -16.03 -16.03 21.55
N THR A 357 -15.82 -17.16 22.20
CA THR A 357 -14.85 -17.34 23.29
C THR A 357 -13.44 -17.57 22.74
N GLN A 358 -12.42 -17.48 23.61
CA GLN A 358 -11.03 -17.73 23.24
C GLN A 358 -10.84 -19.15 22.66
N ASP A 359 -11.43 -20.16 23.30
CA ASP A 359 -11.29 -21.55 22.86
C ASP A 359 -11.89 -21.77 21.47
N GLN A 360 -13.05 -21.16 21.18
CA GLN A 360 -13.67 -21.24 19.86
C GLN A 360 -12.83 -20.57 18.77
N ILE A 361 -12.14 -19.47 19.11
CA ILE A 361 -11.24 -18.78 18.17
C ILE A 361 -10.02 -19.66 17.87
N GLU A 362 -9.45 -20.32 18.88
CA GLU A 362 -8.31 -21.24 18.72
C GLU A 362 -8.68 -22.42 17.80
N GLU A 363 -9.88 -22.97 17.95
CA GLU A 363 -10.41 -24.03 17.08
C GLU A 363 -10.56 -23.55 15.62
N GLU A 364 -11.12 -22.36 15.40
CA GLU A 364 -11.27 -21.79 14.05
C GLU A 364 -9.90 -21.59 13.37
N ILE A 365 -8.92 -21.02 14.07
CA ILE A 365 -7.56 -20.80 13.54
C ILE A 365 -6.92 -22.14 13.15
N ALA A 366 -7.03 -23.16 14.01
CA ALA A 366 -6.45 -24.47 13.76
C ALA A 366 -7.04 -25.16 12.50
N GLN A 367 -8.31 -24.90 12.17
CA GLN A 367 -9.00 -25.51 11.04
C GLN A 367 -8.78 -24.78 9.71
N ARG A 368 -8.51 -23.47 9.71
CA ARG A 368 -8.52 -22.66 8.50
C ARG A 368 -7.17 -22.51 7.81
N GLY A 369 -6.09 -22.92 8.48
CA GLY A 369 -4.76 -22.96 7.89
C GLY A 369 -4.03 -21.63 7.93
N HIS A 370 -3.56 -21.12 6.76
CA HIS A 370 -2.65 -19.98 6.68
C HIS A 370 -3.14 -18.96 5.66
N ALA A 371 -3.04 -17.68 6.01
CA ALA A 371 -3.38 -16.56 5.13
C ALA A 371 -2.18 -15.61 4.96
N ILE A 372 -2.10 -15.02 3.78
CA ILE A 372 -1.09 -14.01 3.43
C ILE A 372 -1.80 -12.84 2.78
N GLU A 373 -1.44 -11.63 3.17
CA GLU A 373 -1.87 -10.38 2.55
C GLU A 373 -0.69 -9.72 1.86
N ALA A 374 -0.93 -9.18 0.67
CA ALA A 374 0.00 -8.33 -0.05
C ALA A 374 -0.66 -6.97 -0.30
N ARG A 375 0.02 -5.90 0.12
CA ARG A 375 -0.41 -4.53 -0.17
C ARG A 375 0.09 -4.12 -1.55
N ILE A 376 -0.83 -3.82 -2.44
CA ILE A 376 -0.52 -3.35 -3.79
C ILE A 376 -0.42 -1.83 -3.76
N TYR A 377 0.79 -1.32 -3.96
CA TYR A 377 1.08 0.10 -3.96
C TYR A 377 1.48 0.61 -5.35
N ALA A 378 1.08 1.84 -5.66
CA ALA A 378 1.68 2.60 -6.75
C ALA A 378 3.01 3.19 -6.26
N GLU A 379 4.10 2.46 -6.50
CA GLU A 379 5.46 2.83 -6.08
C GLU A 379 6.51 2.14 -6.95
N ASN A 380 7.70 2.73 -7.00
CA ASN A 380 8.83 2.16 -7.73
C ASN A 380 9.83 1.48 -6.76
N PRO A 381 9.84 0.14 -6.66
CA PRO A 381 10.77 -0.58 -5.78
C PRO A 381 12.24 -0.34 -6.12
N ALA A 382 12.60 -0.25 -7.41
CA ALA A 382 13.99 -0.04 -7.84
C ALA A 382 14.54 1.33 -7.43
N MET A 383 13.67 2.33 -7.33
CA MET A 383 13.98 3.67 -6.83
C MET A 383 13.67 3.80 -5.32
N ASN A 384 13.99 2.76 -4.54
CA ASN A 384 13.79 2.74 -3.11
C ASN A 384 12.33 3.04 -2.70
N PHE A 385 11.36 2.44 -3.43
CA PHE A 385 9.92 2.53 -3.16
C PHE A 385 9.40 3.97 -3.16
N ILE A 386 9.88 4.79 -4.09
CA ILE A 386 9.32 6.12 -4.31
C ILE A 386 7.87 5.96 -4.78
N PRO A 387 6.89 6.65 -4.15
CA PRO A 387 5.51 6.64 -4.60
C PRO A 387 5.36 7.13 -6.04
N ASP A 388 4.43 6.51 -6.76
CA ASP A 388 3.99 6.94 -8.09
C ASP A 388 2.51 7.30 -8.07
N SER A 389 2.05 8.04 -9.06
CA SER A 389 0.67 8.49 -9.18
C SER A 389 0.27 8.55 -10.65
N GLY A 390 -1.02 8.57 -10.91
CA GLY A 390 -1.53 8.67 -12.26
C GLY A 390 -2.78 7.85 -12.51
N LYS A 391 -3.25 7.88 -13.75
CA LYS A 391 -4.47 7.19 -14.16
C LYS A 391 -4.24 5.70 -14.34
N LEU A 392 -5.14 4.88 -13.81
CA LEU A 392 -5.19 3.44 -14.01
C LEU A 392 -5.73 3.14 -15.41
N LEU A 393 -4.84 3.08 -16.41
CA LEU A 393 -5.20 2.85 -17.82
C LEU A 393 -5.70 1.42 -18.07
N HIS A 394 -5.27 0.50 -17.21
CA HIS A 394 -5.68 -0.88 -17.20
C HIS A 394 -5.65 -1.43 -15.78
N LEU A 395 -6.68 -2.18 -15.44
CA LEU A 395 -6.77 -2.91 -14.17
C LEU A 395 -7.48 -4.23 -14.42
N ARG A 396 -6.77 -5.34 -14.22
CA ARG A 396 -7.33 -6.68 -14.18
C ARG A 396 -7.02 -7.31 -12.84
N LEU A 397 -8.07 -7.65 -12.11
CA LEU A 397 -7.97 -8.26 -10.79
C LEU A 397 -7.94 -9.78 -10.89
N PRO A 398 -7.28 -10.49 -9.97
CA PRO A 398 -7.44 -11.93 -9.78
C PRO A 398 -8.92 -12.28 -9.55
N LYS A 399 -9.30 -13.51 -9.88
CA LYS A 399 -10.67 -13.98 -9.62
C LYS A 399 -10.86 -14.14 -8.10
N ALA A 400 -11.79 -13.38 -7.55
CA ALA A 400 -12.16 -13.50 -6.14
C ALA A 400 -12.86 -14.85 -5.87
N SER A 401 -12.63 -15.40 -4.68
CA SER A 401 -13.21 -16.65 -4.18
C SER A 401 -13.17 -16.67 -2.66
N ASP A 402 -13.69 -17.72 -2.01
CA ASP A 402 -13.59 -17.88 -0.54
C ASP A 402 -12.16 -17.92 -0.01
N THR A 403 -11.17 -18.10 -0.90
CA THR A 403 -9.75 -18.20 -0.55
C THR A 403 -8.88 -17.16 -1.26
N VAL A 404 -9.46 -16.26 -2.05
CA VAL A 404 -8.81 -15.12 -2.68
C VAL A 404 -9.72 -13.91 -2.50
N ARG A 405 -9.28 -12.95 -1.71
CA ARG A 405 -9.99 -11.71 -1.40
C ARG A 405 -9.21 -10.50 -1.91
N ILE A 406 -9.93 -9.51 -2.40
CA ILE A 406 -9.35 -8.25 -2.84
C ILE A 406 -10.15 -7.12 -2.21
N ASP A 407 -9.48 -6.32 -1.37
CA ASP A 407 -10.03 -5.09 -0.82
C ASP A 407 -9.41 -3.92 -1.59
N ALA A 408 -10.15 -3.36 -2.54
CA ALA A 408 -9.69 -2.32 -3.43
C ALA A 408 -10.56 -1.06 -3.34
N GLY A 409 -9.89 0.09 -3.48
CA GLY A 409 -10.57 1.40 -3.53
C GLY A 409 -10.68 1.99 -4.94
N PHE A 410 -10.15 1.30 -5.96
CA PHE A 410 -10.00 1.79 -7.32
C PHE A 410 -10.57 0.83 -8.36
N VAL A 411 -11.02 1.39 -9.49
CA VAL A 411 -11.38 0.67 -10.72
C VAL A 411 -10.57 1.20 -11.91
N ALA A 412 -10.62 0.51 -13.04
CA ALA A 412 -9.97 0.99 -14.26
C ALA A 412 -10.53 2.35 -14.68
N GLY A 413 -9.64 3.30 -14.94
CA GLY A 413 -9.98 4.68 -15.26
C GLY A 413 -9.88 5.66 -14.11
N ASP A 414 -9.87 5.19 -12.87
CA ASP A 414 -9.61 6.03 -11.69
C ASP A 414 -8.16 6.55 -11.67
N GLU A 415 -7.90 7.57 -10.88
CA GLU A 415 -6.59 8.18 -10.72
C GLU A 415 -6.05 7.96 -9.31
N VAL A 416 -4.81 7.45 -9.22
CA VAL A 416 -4.06 7.39 -7.96
C VAL A 416 -3.49 8.78 -7.71
N SER A 417 -4.07 9.48 -6.74
CA SER A 417 -3.74 10.87 -6.42
C SER A 417 -2.48 10.96 -5.56
N SER A 418 -1.67 12.02 -5.77
CA SER A 418 -0.53 12.35 -4.91
C SER A 418 -0.91 12.92 -3.53
N HIS A 419 -2.19 13.17 -3.27
CA HIS A 419 -2.67 13.73 -2.00
C HIS A 419 -2.80 12.71 -0.87
N TYR A 420 -2.81 11.41 -1.18
CA TYR A 420 -3.11 10.33 -0.24
C TYR A 420 -2.08 9.20 -0.35
N ASP A 421 -2.24 8.20 0.53
CA ASP A 421 -1.45 6.97 0.46
C ASP A 421 -1.65 6.26 -0.89
N PRO A 422 -0.57 5.84 -1.58
CA PRO A 422 -0.64 5.26 -2.91
C PRO A 422 -1.11 3.79 -2.92
N MET A 423 -1.71 3.29 -1.85
CA MET A 423 -2.22 1.92 -1.79
C MET A 423 -3.44 1.75 -2.71
N ILE A 424 -3.28 0.92 -3.74
CA ILE A 424 -4.32 0.61 -4.72
C ILE A 424 -5.30 -0.42 -4.16
N ALA A 425 -4.77 -1.48 -3.54
CA ALA A 425 -5.55 -2.58 -3.01
C ALA A 425 -4.76 -3.42 -2.02
N LYS A 426 -5.48 -4.29 -1.30
CA LYS A 426 -4.94 -5.42 -0.55
C LYS A 426 -5.38 -6.70 -1.25
N LEU A 427 -4.44 -7.59 -1.52
CA LEU A 427 -4.68 -8.93 -2.05
C LEU A 427 -4.44 -9.94 -0.94
N ILE A 428 -5.45 -10.69 -0.57
CA ILE A 428 -5.39 -11.64 0.53
C ILE A 428 -5.70 -13.03 0.01
N VAL A 429 -4.88 -14.01 0.38
CA VAL A 429 -5.09 -15.41 0.03
C VAL A 429 -5.07 -16.29 1.27
N ARG A 430 -5.80 -17.41 1.22
CA ARG A 430 -5.80 -18.44 2.27
C ARG A 430 -5.61 -19.82 1.67
N ALA A 431 -4.88 -20.68 2.37
CA ALA A 431 -4.73 -22.10 2.03
C ALA A 431 -4.51 -22.95 3.29
N PRO A 432 -4.61 -24.28 3.20
CA PRO A 432 -4.40 -25.15 4.35
C PRO A 432 -3.00 -25.07 4.96
N THR A 433 -1.98 -24.71 4.18
CA THR A 433 -0.60 -24.57 4.63
C THR A 433 0.04 -23.29 4.10
N ARG A 434 1.09 -22.81 4.77
CA ARG A 434 1.87 -21.65 4.34
C ARG A 434 2.40 -21.79 2.91
N GLN A 435 2.98 -22.95 2.57
CA GLN A 435 3.49 -23.20 1.21
C GLN A 435 2.39 -23.12 0.15
N ALA A 436 1.20 -23.67 0.44
CA ALA A 436 0.06 -23.58 -0.46
C ALA A 436 -0.45 -22.13 -0.58
N ALA A 437 -0.43 -21.35 0.52
CA ALA A 437 -0.79 -19.94 0.51
C ALA A 437 0.20 -19.11 -0.35
N LEU A 438 1.51 -19.36 -0.21
CA LEU A 438 2.55 -18.71 -1.04
C LEU A 438 2.36 -19.00 -2.54
N LYS A 439 2.14 -20.26 -2.92
CA LYS A 439 1.85 -20.62 -4.31
C LYS A 439 0.59 -19.91 -4.83
N LYS A 440 -0.45 -19.83 -4.01
CA LYS A 440 -1.68 -19.14 -4.35
C LYS A 440 -1.48 -17.64 -4.48
N MET A 441 -0.69 -17.01 -3.59
CA MET A 441 -0.35 -15.59 -3.65
C MET A 441 0.42 -15.29 -4.94
N THR A 442 1.43 -16.10 -5.28
CA THR A 442 2.18 -15.94 -6.53
C THR A 442 1.25 -16.00 -7.75
N ALA A 443 0.40 -17.02 -7.84
CA ALA A 443 -0.55 -17.17 -8.94
C ALA A 443 -1.56 -16.01 -9.01
N ALA A 444 -2.01 -15.50 -7.87
CA ALA A 444 -2.89 -14.34 -7.82
C ALA A 444 -2.16 -13.06 -8.27
N LEU A 445 -0.92 -12.83 -7.84
CA LEU A 445 -0.09 -11.71 -8.29
C LEU A 445 0.23 -11.78 -9.79
N GLU A 446 0.46 -12.97 -10.35
CA GLU A 446 0.68 -13.19 -11.79
C GLU A 446 -0.55 -12.80 -12.63
N SER A 447 -1.74 -12.97 -12.09
CA SER A 447 -2.99 -12.57 -12.76
C SER A 447 -3.42 -11.13 -12.47
N TYR A 448 -2.69 -10.41 -11.62
CA TYR A 448 -2.99 -9.02 -11.26
C TYR A 448 -2.26 -8.07 -12.21
N GLU A 449 -3.00 -7.38 -13.08
CA GLU A 449 -2.42 -6.45 -14.05
C GLU A 449 -2.84 -5.01 -13.72
N VAL A 450 -1.84 -4.13 -13.59
CA VAL A 450 -2.04 -2.69 -13.41
C VAL A 450 -1.23 -1.94 -14.45
N GLY A 451 -1.90 -1.19 -15.31
CA GLY A 451 -1.29 -0.31 -16.32
C GLY A 451 -1.53 1.16 -15.98
N GLY A 452 -0.52 1.98 -16.17
CA GLY A 452 -0.43 3.37 -15.79
C GLY A 452 0.72 3.57 -14.83
N PRO A 453 0.46 3.78 -13.52
CA PRO A 453 1.53 3.96 -12.54
C PRO A 453 2.39 2.70 -12.36
N ILE A 454 3.62 2.91 -11.91
CA ILE A 454 4.52 1.81 -11.50
C ILE A 454 3.98 1.22 -10.20
N THR A 455 4.01 -0.11 -10.07
CA THR A 455 3.53 -0.81 -8.87
C THR A 455 4.59 -1.74 -8.32
N ASN A 456 4.38 -2.17 -7.07
CA ASN A 456 5.25 -3.14 -6.39
C ASN A 456 4.92 -4.61 -6.71
N ILE A 457 4.00 -4.90 -7.63
CA ILE A 457 3.54 -6.27 -7.93
C ILE A 457 4.70 -7.19 -8.31
N GLU A 458 5.57 -6.77 -9.24
CA GLU A 458 6.71 -7.59 -9.68
C GLU A 458 7.70 -7.87 -8.53
N PHE A 459 7.88 -6.89 -7.64
CA PHE A 459 8.69 -7.06 -6.44
C PHE A 459 8.06 -8.08 -5.47
N LEU A 460 6.75 -7.97 -5.22
CA LEU A 460 6.02 -8.91 -4.36
C LEU A 460 6.10 -10.36 -4.86
N LYS A 461 6.03 -10.58 -6.19
CA LYS A 461 6.24 -11.91 -6.78
C LYS A 461 7.61 -12.47 -6.43
N LYS A 462 8.67 -11.67 -6.54
CA LYS A 462 10.04 -12.08 -6.20
C LYS A 462 10.17 -12.43 -4.72
N VAL A 463 9.57 -11.65 -3.81
CA VAL A 463 9.55 -11.97 -2.38
C VAL A 463 8.84 -13.30 -2.12
N CYS A 464 7.67 -13.53 -2.74
CA CYS A 464 6.89 -14.76 -2.54
C CYS A 464 7.60 -16.05 -3.01
N VAL A 465 8.56 -15.95 -3.93
CA VAL A 465 9.33 -17.10 -4.43
C VAL A 465 10.76 -17.14 -3.89
N SER A 466 11.21 -16.13 -3.14
CA SER A 466 12.53 -16.11 -2.51
C SER A 466 12.71 -17.30 -1.56
N PRO A 467 13.78 -18.08 -1.70
CA PRO A 467 14.02 -19.26 -0.87
C PRO A 467 13.97 -18.99 0.63
N ALA A 468 14.52 -17.85 1.06
CA ALA A 468 14.51 -17.46 2.46
C ALA A 468 13.09 -17.17 2.96
N PHE A 469 12.26 -16.45 2.18
CA PHE A 469 10.86 -16.19 2.55
C PHE A 469 10.02 -17.47 2.53
N VAL A 470 10.20 -18.33 1.52
CA VAL A 470 9.55 -19.65 1.46
C VAL A 470 9.95 -20.51 2.65
N GLY A 471 11.21 -20.44 3.07
CA GLY A 471 11.73 -21.09 4.28
C GLY A 471 11.22 -20.51 5.60
N GLY A 472 10.57 -19.33 5.58
CA GLY A 472 10.07 -18.67 6.79
C GLY A 472 11.13 -17.85 7.52
N GLU A 473 12.26 -17.54 6.89
CA GLU A 473 13.29 -16.65 7.42
C GLU A 473 12.83 -15.20 7.26
N VAL A 474 12.05 -14.72 8.21
CA VAL A 474 11.48 -13.37 8.19
C VAL A 474 12.12 -12.48 9.26
N GLU A 475 12.45 -11.26 8.87
CA GLU A 475 12.99 -10.21 9.76
C GLU A 475 12.72 -8.82 9.15
N THR A 476 12.73 -7.76 9.96
CA THR A 476 12.47 -6.40 9.45
C THR A 476 13.53 -5.89 8.48
N GLY A 477 14.75 -6.44 8.54
CA GLY A 477 15.87 -6.17 7.62
C GLY A 477 15.84 -6.97 6.31
N TYR A 478 14.81 -7.80 6.07
CA TYR A 478 14.73 -8.77 4.98
C TYR A 478 15.07 -8.19 3.60
N ILE A 479 14.45 -7.09 3.22
CA ILE A 479 14.64 -6.47 1.89
C ILE A 479 16.09 -6.04 1.67
N ASN A 480 16.73 -5.48 2.70
CA ASN A 480 18.13 -5.05 2.60
C ASN A 480 19.09 -6.25 2.54
N LYS A 481 18.81 -7.29 3.32
CA LYS A 481 19.61 -8.52 3.40
C LYS A 481 19.61 -9.30 2.08
N TYR A 482 18.47 -9.38 1.41
CA TYR A 482 18.30 -10.11 0.15
C TYR A 482 18.18 -9.18 -1.06
N ARG A 483 18.77 -7.97 -0.98
CA ARG A 483 18.63 -6.92 -1.99
C ARG A 483 19.06 -7.38 -3.39
N GLU A 484 20.19 -8.04 -3.50
CA GLU A 484 20.71 -8.49 -4.80
C GLU A 484 19.75 -9.44 -5.50
N GLU A 485 19.20 -10.42 -4.80
CA GLU A 485 18.21 -11.38 -5.31
C GLU A 485 16.89 -10.69 -5.69
N LEU A 486 16.37 -9.85 -4.79
CA LEU A 486 15.05 -9.25 -4.96
C LEU A 486 15.00 -8.18 -6.06
N PHE A 487 16.13 -7.52 -6.34
CA PHE A 487 16.21 -6.47 -7.36
C PHE A 487 16.95 -6.91 -8.64
N GLU A 488 17.34 -8.20 -8.74
CA GLU A 488 17.89 -8.74 -9.98
C GLU A 488 16.92 -8.48 -11.14
N GLN A 489 17.43 -7.90 -12.22
CA GLN A 489 16.67 -7.68 -13.45
C GLN A 489 17.12 -8.69 -14.51
N LYS A 490 16.14 -9.39 -15.10
CA LYS A 490 16.40 -10.30 -16.23
C LYS A 490 15.92 -9.63 -17.50
N PRO A 491 16.72 -9.64 -18.57
CA PRO A 491 16.29 -9.07 -19.83
C PRO A 491 15.01 -9.78 -20.34
N PRO A 492 14.12 -9.05 -21.02
CA PRO A 492 12.91 -9.65 -21.56
C PRO A 492 13.25 -10.70 -22.61
N PRO A 493 12.51 -11.81 -22.67
CA PRO A 493 12.68 -12.80 -23.74
C PRO A 493 12.35 -12.17 -25.10
N LYS A 494 13.01 -12.63 -26.16
CA LYS A 494 12.81 -12.09 -27.50
C LYS A 494 11.37 -12.22 -28.00
N GLU A 495 10.67 -13.24 -27.52
CA GLU A 495 9.24 -13.43 -27.77
C GLU A 495 8.39 -12.27 -27.19
N ALA A 496 8.73 -11.75 -26.02
CA ALA A 496 8.03 -10.59 -25.43
C ALA A 496 8.24 -9.33 -26.29
N ILE A 497 9.45 -9.13 -26.80
CA ILE A 497 9.78 -8.02 -27.71
C ILE A 497 9.02 -8.19 -29.04
N ALA A 498 8.99 -9.40 -29.59
CA ALA A 498 8.21 -9.71 -30.80
C ALA A 498 6.71 -9.43 -30.60
N GLN A 499 6.17 -9.72 -29.40
CA GLN A 499 4.77 -9.43 -29.06
C GLN A 499 4.44 -7.93 -29.07
N VAL A 500 5.39 -7.07 -28.69
CA VAL A 500 5.22 -5.62 -28.83
C VAL A 500 4.96 -5.23 -30.28
N ALA A 501 5.79 -5.71 -31.20
CA ALA A 501 5.63 -5.42 -32.63
C ALA A 501 4.32 -5.97 -33.21
N VAL A 502 3.92 -7.20 -32.81
CA VAL A 502 2.62 -7.79 -33.18
C VAL A 502 1.47 -6.93 -32.68
N GLY A 503 1.50 -6.53 -31.41
CA GLY A 503 0.46 -5.70 -30.80
C GLY A 503 0.36 -4.32 -31.46
N LEU A 504 1.47 -3.67 -31.78
CA LEU A 504 1.48 -2.40 -32.51
C LEU A 504 0.85 -2.53 -33.90
N LEU A 505 1.20 -3.57 -34.65
CA LEU A 505 0.60 -3.85 -35.95
C LEU A 505 -0.92 -4.08 -35.86
N LEU A 506 -1.38 -4.84 -34.86
CA LEU A 506 -2.81 -5.08 -34.65
C LEU A 506 -3.57 -3.79 -34.26
N GLN A 507 -2.96 -2.90 -33.47
CA GLN A 507 -3.55 -1.59 -33.15
C GLN A 507 -3.64 -0.69 -34.38
N GLU A 508 -2.60 -0.64 -35.21
CA GLU A 508 -2.61 0.11 -36.47
C GLU A 508 -3.74 -0.37 -37.39
N ARG A 509 -3.90 -1.69 -37.55
CA ARG A 509 -4.99 -2.27 -38.36
C ARG A 509 -6.37 -1.84 -37.85
N ASN A 510 -6.60 -1.93 -36.53
CA ASN A 510 -7.87 -1.53 -35.95
C ASN A 510 -8.16 -0.03 -36.14
N SER A 511 -7.14 0.82 -36.08
CA SER A 511 -7.26 2.27 -36.30
C SER A 511 -7.65 2.59 -37.74
N VAL A 512 -7.03 1.91 -38.72
CA VAL A 512 -7.35 2.07 -40.15
C VAL A 512 -8.76 1.58 -40.46
N GLN A 513 -9.18 0.45 -39.91
CA GLN A 513 -10.55 -0.08 -40.09
C GLN A 513 -11.62 0.86 -39.52
N SER A 514 -11.34 1.53 -38.39
CA SER A 514 -12.28 2.47 -37.79
C SER A 514 -12.45 3.78 -38.59
N LEU A 515 -11.42 4.16 -39.33
CA LEU A 515 -11.42 5.38 -40.16
C LEU A 515 -11.99 5.16 -41.57
N ALA A 516 -12.08 3.92 -42.03
CA ALA A 516 -12.43 3.58 -43.40
C ALA A 516 -13.79 2.87 -43.65
N PRO A 517 -14.85 3.05 -42.84
CA PRO A 517 -16.13 2.39 -43.11
C PRO A 517 -16.84 2.88 -44.38
N SER A 518 -16.41 4.02 -44.96
CA SER A 518 -17.09 4.70 -46.06
C SER A 518 -16.44 4.52 -47.45
N TRP A 519 -15.31 3.87 -47.55
CA TRP A 519 -14.49 3.89 -48.78
C TRP A 519 -14.64 2.63 -49.66
N GLY A 520 -15.57 1.70 -49.35
CA GLY A 520 -15.87 0.54 -50.18
C GLY A 520 -14.70 -0.40 -50.47
N PRO A 521 -14.77 -1.24 -51.52
CA PRO A 521 -13.75 -2.27 -51.78
C PRO A 521 -12.32 -1.76 -52.07
N PHE A 522 -12.16 -0.49 -52.36
CA PHE A 522 -10.84 0.13 -52.59
C PHE A 522 -9.99 0.33 -51.29
N SER A 523 -10.62 0.33 -50.13
CA SER A 523 -9.90 0.42 -48.84
C SER A 523 -9.10 -0.84 -48.53
N ALA A 524 -9.50 -1.99 -49.10
CA ALA A 524 -8.78 -3.25 -48.94
C ALA A 524 -7.49 -3.35 -49.79
N LEU A 525 -7.33 -2.51 -50.83
CA LEU A 525 -6.18 -2.57 -51.74
C LEU A 525 -4.98 -1.70 -51.30
N GLY A 526 -5.14 -0.79 -50.34
CA GLY A 526 -4.12 0.21 -50.04
C GLY A 526 -3.36 0.03 -48.72
N ALA A 527 -3.72 -0.90 -47.84
CA ALA A 527 -3.19 -0.95 -46.47
C ALA A 527 -2.24 -2.14 -46.19
N HIS A 528 -1.87 -2.92 -47.20
CA HIS A 528 -0.91 -4.01 -47.00
C HIS A 528 0.53 -3.47 -47.08
N PHE A 529 0.98 -2.89 -45.99
CA PHE A 529 2.40 -2.66 -45.84
C PHE A 529 3.10 -4.00 -45.63
N GLN A 530 3.92 -4.41 -46.58
CA GLN A 530 4.60 -5.71 -46.53
C GLN A 530 5.57 -5.82 -45.36
N GLU A 531 6.09 -4.70 -44.87
CA GLU A 531 7.06 -4.68 -43.79
C GLU A 531 6.98 -3.42 -42.96
N ARG A 532 7.18 -3.57 -41.63
CA ARG A 532 7.28 -2.51 -40.64
C ARG A 532 8.53 -2.70 -39.80
N THR A 533 9.17 -1.60 -39.43
CA THR A 533 10.28 -1.60 -38.50
C THR A 533 9.97 -0.72 -37.32
N TYR A 534 10.14 -1.25 -36.11
CA TYR A 534 10.02 -0.53 -34.86
C TYR A 534 11.37 -0.54 -34.13
N ASN A 535 11.73 0.59 -33.54
CA ASN A 535 12.85 0.70 -32.61
C ASN A 535 12.28 0.70 -31.20
N ILE A 536 12.58 -0.33 -30.43
CA ILE A 536 11.98 -0.57 -29.11
C ILE A 536 13.10 -0.57 -28.10
N VAL A 537 12.95 0.17 -27.01
CA VAL A 537 13.85 0.18 -25.87
C VAL A 537 13.12 -0.42 -24.69
N GLU A 538 13.77 -1.33 -23.96
CA GLU A 538 13.28 -1.74 -22.64
C GLU A 538 13.37 -0.55 -21.69
N LEU A 539 12.30 -0.29 -20.96
CA LEU A 539 12.31 0.67 -19.87
C LEU A 539 12.78 -0.05 -18.60
N PRO A 540 14.03 0.18 -18.17
CA PRO A 540 14.51 -0.38 -16.92
C PRO A 540 13.72 0.25 -15.77
N ALA A 541 13.61 -0.48 -14.67
CA ALA A 541 13.04 0.05 -13.44
C ALA A 541 13.89 1.20 -12.87
N ASP A 542 15.19 1.25 -13.23
CA ASP A 542 16.12 2.34 -12.89
C ASP A 542 16.33 3.25 -14.12
N VAL A 543 15.96 4.51 -14.00
CA VAL A 543 16.01 5.53 -15.07
C VAL A 543 17.44 5.82 -15.57
N GLN A 544 18.48 5.39 -14.85
CA GLN A 544 19.89 5.68 -15.18
C GLN A 544 20.53 4.70 -16.18
N LEU A 545 19.92 3.54 -16.43
CA LEU A 545 20.44 2.57 -17.40
C LEU A 545 19.95 2.92 -18.81
N LYS A 546 20.84 3.44 -19.65
CA LYS A 546 20.58 3.58 -21.09
C LYS A 546 20.64 2.21 -21.73
N THR A 547 19.52 1.68 -22.16
CA THR A 547 19.44 0.48 -23.00
C THR A 547 19.49 0.87 -24.48
N GLU A 548 20.26 0.13 -25.29
CA GLU A 548 20.30 0.37 -26.73
C GLU A 548 18.97 -0.01 -27.39
N PRO A 549 18.50 0.74 -28.39
CA PRO A 549 17.29 0.40 -29.12
C PRO A 549 17.42 -0.93 -29.87
N MET A 550 16.50 -1.84 -29.63
CA MET A 550 16.37 -3.09 -30.37
C MET A 550 15.55 -2.85 -31.63
N LYS A 551 16.09 -3.27 -32.79
CA LYS A 551 15.38 -3.21 -34.05
C LYS A 551 14.47 -4.41 -34.22
N VAL A 552 13.17 -4.17 -34.36
CA VAL A 552 12.18 -5.22 -34.61
C VAL A 552 11.51 -5.00 -35.94
N THR A 553 11.65 -5.96 -36.84
CA THR A 553 11.01 -5.92 -38.15
C THR A 553 9.87 -6.94 -38.19
N ILE A 554 8.70 -6.53 -38.63
CA ILE A 554 7.54 -7.39 -38.83
C ILE A 554 7.08 -7.33 -40.28
N ARG A 555 6.94 -8.52 -40.88
CA ARG A 555 6.47 -8.68 -42.24
C ARG A 555 5.20 -9.52 -42.25
N GLU A 556 4.20 -9.03 -42.93
CA GLU A 556 2.93 -9.71 -43.12
C GLU A 556 3.02 -10.67 -44.30
N VAL A 557 2.72 -11.95 -44.05
CA VAL A 557 2.64 -13.00 -45.07
C VAL A 557 1.19 -13.24 -45.45
N SER A 558 0.31 -13.24 -44.46
CA SER A 558 -1.14 -13.28 -44.59
C SER A 558 -1.79 -12.53 -43.43
N PRO A 559 -3.10 -12.26 -43.46
CA PRO A 559 -3.77 -11.54 -42.35
C PRO A 559 -3.53 -12.13 -40.95
N GLU A 560 -3.25 -13.42 -40.86
CA GLU A 560 -3.02 -14.13 -39.60
C GLU A 560 -1.58 -14.60 -39.42
N THR A 561 -0.74 -14.57 -40.48
CA THR A 561 0.63 -15.09 -40.44
C THR A 561 1.65 -13.97 -40.61
N LEU A 562 2.55 -13.87 -39.67
CA LEU A 562 3.55 -12.82 -39.59
C LEU A 562 4.95 -13.44 -39.48
N VAL A 563 5.93 -12.74 -40.04
CA VAL A 563 7.36 -13.00 -39.80
C VAL A 563 7.89 -11.85 -38.98
N VAL A 564 8.32 -12.13 -37.76
CA VAL A 564 8.85 -11.12 -36.83
C VAL A 564 10.33 -11.40 -36.60
N THR A 565 11.18 -10.41 -36.86
CA THR A 565 12.61 -10.49 -36.62
C THR A 565 13.00 -9.52 -35.54
N VAL A 566 13.55 -10.05 -34.43
CA VAL A 566 14.11 -9.28 -33.31
C VAL A 566 15.62 -9.40 -33.39
N ASP A 567 16.31 -8.34 -33.74
CA ASP A 567 17.74 -8.31 -34.07
C ASP A 567 18.11 -9.39 -35.13
N THR A 568 18.69 -10.49 -34.70
CA THR A 568 19.09 -11.60 -35.56
C THR A 568 18.15 -12.82 -35.48
N THR A 569 17.15 -12.80 -34.62
CA THR A 569 16.27 -13.95 -34.40
C THR A 569 14.91 -13.74 -35.11
N THR A 570 14.55 -14.70 -35.96
CA THR A 570 13.29 -14.63 -36.72
C THR A 570 12.29 -15.67 -36.25
N PHE A 571 11.08 -15.22 -36.06
CA PHE A 571 9.91 -16.03 -35.66
C PHE A 571 8.84 -16.01 -36.78
N ASN A 572 8.38 -17.19 -37.17
CA ASN A 572 7.16 -17.32 -37.96
C ASN A 572 6.00 -17.54 -36.99
N VAL A 573 5.06 -16.61 -36.95
CA VAL A 573 4.00 -16.62 -35.96
C VAL A 573 2.62 -16.44 -36.62
N SER A 574 1.61 -17.03 -36.00
CA SER A 574 0.21 -16.72 -36.32
C SER A 574 -0.42 -15.98 -35.14
N THR A 575 -1.29 -15.03 -35.42
CA THR A 575 -1.91 -14.20 -34.39
C THR A 575 -3.43 -14.15 -34.52
N SER A 576 -4.10 -14.09 -33.37
CA SER A 576 -5.55 -13.90 -33.24
C SER A 576 -5.81 -12.85 -32.14
N ALA A 577 -6.53 -11.79 -32.48
CA ALA A 577 -6.92 -10.76 -31.53
C ALA A 577 -8.26 -11.12 -30.87
N SER A 578 -8.31 -11.18 -29.56
CA SER A 578 -9.53 -11.38 -28.76
C SER A 578 -10.20 -10.05 -28.38
N SER A 579 -9.41 -8.98 -28.26
CA SER A 579 -9.88 -7.60 -28.02
C SER A 579 -8.80 -6.60 -28.48
N PRO A 580 -9.09 -5.28 -28.50
CA PRO A 580 -8.08 -4.26 -28.83
C PRO A 580 -6.83 -4.27 -27.93
N LYS A 581 -6.95 -4.84 -26.75
CA LYS A 581 -5.87 -4.90 -25.73
C LYS A 581 -5.31 -6.30 -25.54
N GLN A 582 -5.96 -7.35 -26.05
CA GLN A 582 -5.58 -8.74 -25.81
C GLN A 582 -5.50 -9.51 -27.12
N PHE A 583 -4.42 -10.26 -27.28
CA PHE A 583 -4.20 -11.11 -28.44
C PHE A 583 -3.40 -12.35 -28.07
N THR A 584 -3.57 -13.39 -28.88
CA THR A 584 -2.84 -14.64 -28.77
C THR A 584 -1.93 -14.77 -29.96
N THR A 585 -0.68 -15.11 -29.73
CA THR A 585 0.30 -15.41 -30.79
C THR A 585 0.82 -16.83 -30.62
N TYR A 586 0.81 -17.55 -31.72
CA TYR A 586 1.32 -18.91 -31.81
C TYR A 586 2.72 -18.89 -32.43
N PHE A 587 3.71 -19.11 -31.58
CA PHE A 587 5.09 -19.32 -31.98
C PHE A 587 5.30 -20.80 -32.29
N PRO A 588 6.39 -21.20 -33.02
CA PRO A 588 6.63 -22.60 -33.34
C PRO A 588 6.73 -23.52 -32.10
N HIS A 589 7.11 -22.98 -30.96
CA HIS A 589 7.38 -23.73 -29.72
C HIS A 589 6.45 -23.38 -28.57
N THR A 590 5.66 -22.31 -28.68
CA THR A 590 4.79 -21.87 -27.58
C THR A 590 3.61 -21.03 -28.07
N ARG A 591 2.54 -21.02 -27.28
CA ARG A 591 1.42 -20.11 -27.43
C ARG A 591 1.49 -19.05 -26.35
N LEU A 592 1.44 -17.78 -26.73
CA LEU A 592 1.51 -16.66 -25.80
C LEU A 592 0.23 -15.81 -25.87
N GLU A 593 -0.43 -15.69 -24.75
CA GLU A 593 -1.51 -14.75 -24.54
C GLU A 593 -0.91 -13.45 -23.95
N THR A 594 -1.19 -12.33 -24.60
CA THR A 594 -0.62 -11.04 -24.23
C THR A 594 -1.70 -10.00 -24.05
N THR A 595 -1.64 -9.29 -22.92
CA THR A 595 -2.35 -8.02 -22.73
C THR A 595 -1.36 -6.90 -23.04
N MET A 596 -1.73 -5.93 -23.89
CA MET A 596 -0.88 -4.79 -24.24
C MET A 596 -1.63 -3.48 -24.04
N ILE A 597 -0.99 -2.56 -23.33
CA ILE A 597 -1.44 -1.18 -23.17
C ILE A 597 -0.38 -0.26 -23.73
N ARG A 598 -0.83 0.71 -24.51
CA ARG A 598 0.01 1.78 -25.02
C ARG A 598 -0.43 3.10 -24.42
N ASP A 599 0.53 3.87 -23.93
CA ASP A 599 0.37 5.23 -23.45
C ASP A 599 1.42 6.09 -24.14
N GLU A 600 1.00 6.79 -25.19
CA GLU A 600 1.87 7.53 -26.12
C GLU A 600 2.99 6.66 -26.71
N ASP A 601 4.22 6.83 -26.25
CA ASP A 601 5.42 6.07 -26.66
C ASP A 601 5.75 4.92 -25.71
N ARG A 602 5.08 4.84 -24.54
CA ARG A 602 5.27 3.78 -23.54
C ARG A 602 4.34 2.61 -23.81
N ILE A 603 4.88 1.41 -23.75
CA ILE A 603 4.16 0.17 -23.99
C ILE A 603 4.37 -0.74 -22.80
N THR A 604 3.29 -1.21 -22.22
CA THR A 604 3.31 -2.23 -21.16
C THR A 604 2.63 -3.48 -21.67
N ILE A 605 3.29 -4.62 -21.51
CA ILE A 605 2.71 -5.92 -21.84
C ILE A 605 2.72 -6.84 -20.62
N TRP A 606 1.72 -7.68 -20.51
CA TRP A 606 1.65 -8.80 -19.56
C TRP A 606 1.60 -10.09 -20.35
N GLN A 607 2.50 -11.00 -20.01
CA GLN A 607 2.67 -12.29 -20.68
C GLN A 607 3.14 -13.33 -19.69
N GLN A 608 2.47 -14.47 -19.61
CA GLN A 608 2.81 -15.56 -18.69
C GLN A 608 3.02 -15.09 -17.23
N GLY A 609 2.15 -14.18 -16.76
CA GLY A 609 2.22 -13.64 -15.41
C GLY A 609 3.37 -12.66 -15.15
N GLN A 610 4.11 -12.21 -16.17
CA GLN A 610 5.18 -11.22 -16.05
C GLN A 610 4.80 -9.92 -16.75
N GLN A 611 5.22 -8.79 -16.18
CA GLN A 611 5.06 -7.47 -16.79
C GLN A 611 6.38 -7.04 -17.44
N TYR A 612 6.30 -6.55 -18.67
CA TYR A 612 7.44 -5.92 -19.36
C TYR A 612 7.04 -4.52 -19.81
N LYS A 613 7.96 -3.58 -19.70
CA LYS A 613 7.75 -2.18 -20.09
C LYS A 613 8.76 -1.79 -21.16
N PHE A 614 8.25 -1.16 -22.20
CA PHE A 614 9.04 -0.74 -23.35
C PHE A 614 8.71 0.71 -23.72
N LYS A 615 9.63 1.34 -24.44
CA LYS A 615 9.43 2.64 -25.10
C LYS A 615 9.63 2.48 -26.59
N LEU A 616 8.71 3.05 -27.36
CA LEU A 616 8.89 3.14 -28.81
C LEU A 616 9.74 4.39 -29.11
N VAL A 617 10.90 4.16 -29.70
CA VAL A 617 11.82 5.25 -30.06
C VAL A 617 11.45 5.80 -31.44
N MET A 618 11.17 7.08 -31.51
CA MET A 618 10.96 7.75 -32.79
C MET A 618 12.29 7.92 -33.53
N PRO A 619 12.28 7.89 -34.88
CA PRO A 619 13.47 8.24 -35.63
C PRO A 619 13.95 9.67 -35.32
N ASN A 620 15.25 9.91 -35.17
CA ASN A 620 15.85 11.19 -34.79
C ASN A 620 15.39 12.38 -35.67
N TRP A 621 15.02 12.14 -36.94
CA TRP A 621 14.50 13.19 -37.81
C TRP A 621 13.11 13.67 -37.39
N VAL A 622 12.29 12.82 -36.78
CA VAL A 622 10.97 13.18 -36.26
C VAL A 622 11.11 14.04 -35.00
N GLU A 623 12.01 13.66 -34.09
CA GLU A 623 12.29 14.43 -32.87
C GLU A 623 12.79 15.85 -33.21
N LYS A 624 13.72 15.95 -34.16
CA LYS A 624 14.20 17.27 -34.67
C LYS A 624 13.09 18.06 -35.32
N ALA A 625 12.19 17.43 -36.07
CA ALA A 625 11.09 18.12 -36.76
C ALA A 625 10.01 18.63 -35.76
N LEU A 626 9.82 17.92 -34.64
CA LEU A 626 8.88 18.29 -33.60
C LEU A 626 9.44 19.29 -32.58
N GLY A 627 10.74 19.62 -32.65
CA GLY A 627 11.39 20.54 -31.73
C GLY A 627 11.45 20.03 -30.28
N VAL A 628 11.48 18.72 -30.09
CA VAL A 628 11.64 18.12 -28.78
C VAL A 628 13.01 18.49 -28.25
N LYS A 629 13.08 19.27 -27.17
CA LYS A 629 14.33 19.63 -26.50
C LYS A 629 14.93 18.40 -25.85
N ASP A 630 16.25 18.27 -25.95
CA ASP A 630 17.01 17.21 -25.27
C ASP A 630 16.77 17.30 -23.75
N GLU A 631 16.13 16.28 -23.18
CA GLU A 631 15.91 16.14 -21.72
C GLU A 631 17.24 15.96 -20.94
N ALA A 632 18.35 15.79 -21.67
CA ALA A 632 19.67 15.50 -21.09
C ALA A 632 20.25 16.66 -20.24
N HIS A 633 19.72 17.88 -20.35
CA HIS A 633 20.24 19.06 -19.68
C HIS A 633 19.27 19.64 -18.62
N SER A 634 18.45 18.79 -18.02
CA SER A 634 17.50 19.22 -17.00
C SER A 634 17.44 18.27 -15.82
N VAL A 635 17.22 18.79 -14.62
CA VAL A 635 16.85 18.02 -13.44
C VAL A 635 15.33 17.93 -13.41
N LEU A 636 14.81 16.74 -13.65
CA LEU A 636 13.36 16.49 -13.75
C LEU A 636 12.77 16.09 -12.41
N ALA A 637 11.51 16.45 -12.18
CA ALA A 637 10.71 15.92 -11.08
C ALA A 637 10.44 14.41 -11.31
N PRO A 638 10.89 13.51 -10.43
CA PRO A 638 10.74 12.08 -10.65
C PRO A 638 9.28 11.60 -10.50
N MET A 639 8.44 12.44 -9.87
CA MET A 639 7.03 12.15 -9.60
C MET A 639 6.26 13.47 -9.45
N PRO A 640 4.92 13.45 -9.46
CA PRO A 640 4.12 14.61 -9.07
C PRO A 640 4.45 14.99 -7.62
N CYS A 641 4.84 16.24 -7.42
CA CYS A 641 5.37 16.70 -6.14
C CYS A 641 5.14 18.18 -5.90
N LYS A 642 5.26 18.59 -4.65
CA LYS A 642 5.38 19.99 -4.23
C LYS A 642 6.84 20.28 -3.97
N VAL A 643 7.37 21.36 -4.55
CA VAL A 643 8.72 21.82 -4.24
C VAL A 643 8.72 22.45 -2.85
N LEU A 644 9.52 21.90 -1.93
CA LEU A 644 9.69 22.45 -0.59
C LEU A 644 10.75 23.56 -0.57
N ARG A 645 11.90 23.29 -1.19
CA ARG A 645 12.99 24.25 -1.33
C ARG A 645 13.86 23.93 -2.54
N VAL A 646 14.53 24.94 -3.05
CA VAL A 646 15.56 24.80 -4.08
C VAL A 646 16.86 25.37 -3.51
N ASP A 647 17.92 24.57 -3.53
CA ASP A 647 19.21 24.87 -2.89
C ASP A 647 20.23 25.48 -3.88
N VAL A 648 19.80 25.76 -5.13
CA VAL A 648 20.65 26.32 -6.19
C VAL A 648 19.98 27.52 -6.87
N LYS A 649 20.77 28.35 -7.54
CA LYS A 649 20.32 29.52 -8.32
C LYS A 649 20.92 29.49 -9.73
N ALA A 650 20.34 30.27 -10.64
CA ALA A 650 20.92 30.47 -11.94
C ALA A 650 22.36 31.03 -11.85
N GLY A 651 23.30 30.43 -12.57
CA GLY A 651 24.73 30.74 -12.53
C GLY A 651 25.54 29.90 -11.53
N ASP A 652 24.90 29.09 -10.68
CA ASP A 652 25.63 28.24 -9.74
C ASP A 652 26.28 27.05 -10.46
N GLU A 653 27.52 26.76 -10.13
CA GLU A 653 28.22 25.53 -10.55
C GLU A 653 27.86 24.40 -9.59
N VAL A 654 27.33 23.30 -10.08
CA VAL A 654 26.94 22.14 -9.30
C VAL A 654 27.72 20.90 -9.75
N LYS A 655 28.01 20.02 -8.79
CA LYS A 655 28.64 18.72 -9.03
C LYS A 655 27.61 17.62 -9.05
N LYS A 656 27.94 16.55 -9.76
CA LYS A 656 27.15 15.31 -9.71
C LYS A 656 26.91 14.89 -8.25
N ASP A 657 25.69 14.45 -7.96
CA ASP A 657 25.18 14.07 -6.63
C ASP A 657 25.01 15.22 -5.63
N GLN A 658 25.30 16.47 -6.00
CA GLN A 658 24.99 17.64 -5.17
C GLN A 658 23.48 17.83 -5.05
N VAL A 659 23.01 18.23 -3.87
CA VAL A 659 21.58 18.54 -3.64
C VAL A 659 21.19 19.78 -4.42
N VAL A 660 20.12 19.66 -5.21
CA VAL A 660 19.58 20.74 -6.06
C VAL A 660 18.25 21.24 -5.52
N ALA A 661 17.38 20.33 -5.11
CA ALA A 661 16.07 20.68 -4.59
C ALA A 661 15.60 19.62 -3.58
N VAL A 662 14.62 19.99 -2.74
CA VAL A 662 13.89 19.09 -1.87
C VAL A 662 12.42 19.21 -2.25
N ILE A 663 11.81 18.07 -2.54
CA ILE A 663 10.42 17.97 -2.93
C ILE A 663 9.63 17.14 -1.90
N GLU A 664 8.34 17.39 -1.80
CA GLU A 664 7.41 16.60 -1.02
C GLU A 664 6.40 15.91 -1.95
N SER A 665 6.24 14.62 -1.79
CA SER A 665 5.16 13.86 -2.41
C SER A 665 4.61 12.86 -1.40
N MET A 666 3.28 12.79 -1.29
CA MET A 666 2.59 11.83 -0.40
C MET A 666 3.15 11.82 1.03
N LYS A 667 3.40 13.02 1.60
CA LYS A 667 3.97 13.24 2.96
C LYS A 667 5.43 12.76 3.13
N MET A 668 6.12 12.45 2.04
CA MET A 668 7.54 12.09 2.07
C MET A 668 8.38 13.18 1.43
N GLU A 669 9.42 13.59 2.13
CA GLU A 669 10.45 14.48 1.59
C GLU A 669 11.47 13.67 0.79
N THR A 670 11.76 14.10 -0.42
CA THR A 670 12.75 13.49 -1.31
C THR A 670 13.78 14.53 -1.73
N VAL A 671 15.04 14.19 -1.56
CA VAL A 671 16.17 15.05 -1.96
C VAL A 671 16.50 14.77 -3.42
N ILE A 672 16.41 15.79 -4.24
CA ILE A 672 16.77 15.75 -5.67
C ILE A 672 18.21 16.21 -5.82
N ARG A 673 19.01 15.40 -6.53
CA ARG A 673 20.44 15.63 -6.74
C ARG A 673 20.74 15.86 -8.20
N SER A 674 21.82 16.58 -8.48
CA SER A 674 22.30 16.78 -9.83
C SER A 674 22.76 15.46 -10.48
N PRO A 675 22.30 15.11 -11.68
CA PRO A 675 22.76 13.94 -12.41
C PRO A 675 24.13 14.11 -13.05
N ILE A 676 24.58 15.35 -13.24
CA ILE A 676 25.82 15.72 -13.95
C ILE A 676 26.53 16.88 -13.25
N ASP A 677 27.79 17.11 -13.58
CA ASP A 677 28.47 18.37 -13.30
C ASP A 677 28.04 19.42 -14.33
N GLY A 678 27.76 20.67 -13.91
CA GLY A 678 27.34 21.70 -14.85
C GLY A 678 26.97 23.02 -14.16
N ILE A 679 26.66 24.03 -14.96
CA ILE A 679 26.21 25.33 -14.51
C ILE A 679 24.69 25.41 -14.66
N ILE A 680 24.01 25.92 -13.65
CA ILE A 680 22.57 26.11 -13.66
C ILE A 680 22.18 27.27 -14.55
N SER A 681 21.46 27.02 -15.63
CA SER A 681 20.91 28.03 -16.51
C SER A 681 19.74 28.77 -15.86
N ARG A 682 18.78 28.01 -15.33
CA ARG A 682 17.63 28.59 -14.62
C ARG A 682 16.97 27.59 -13.66
N VAL A 683 16.33 28.13 -12.64
CA VAL A 683 15.38 27.42 -11.77
C VAL A 683 13.98 27.62 -12.36
N VAL A 684 13.34 26.52 -12.75
CA VAL A 684 12.02 26.53 -13.43
C VAL A 684 10.88 26.61 -12.43
N HIS A 685 11.01 25.87 -11.31
CA HIS A 685 10.02 25.83 -10.24
C HIS A 685 10.62 26.21 -8.89
N GLY A 686 9.89 27.04 -8.14
CA GLY A 686 10.28 27.52 -6.82
C GLY A 686 9.53 26.83 -5.66
N PRO A 687 9.91 27.16 -4.39
CA PRO A 687 9.23 26.64 -3.21
C PRO A 687 7.72 26.93 -3.24
N GLY A 688 6.92 25.87 -3.00
CA GLY A 688 5.46 25.93 -3.01
C GLY A 688 4.79 25.46 -4.31
N ASP A 689 5.53 25.39 -5.42
CA ASP A 689 5.00 24.99 -6.72
C ASP A 689 4.66 23.50 -6.75
N MET A 690 3.58 23.17 -7.46
CA MET A 690 3.18 21.81 -7.75
C MET A 690 3.68 21.40 -9.14
N CYS A 691 4.46 20.34 -9.21
CA CYS A 691 5.07 19.82 -10.43
C CYS A 691 4.50 18.45 -10.79
N LYS A 692 4.32 18.19 -12.08
CA LYS A 692 4.02 16.84 -12.59
C LYS A 692 5.31 16.04 -12.74
N ALA A 693 5.21 14.70 -12.78
CA ALA A 693 6.34 13.85 -13.14
C ALA A 693 6.91 14.25 -14.51
N GLY A 694 8.25 14.27 -14.65
CA GLY A 694 8.94 14.68 -15.86
C GLY A 694 9.02 16.19 -16.08
N THR A 695 8.48 17.03 -15.19
CA THR A 695 8.63 18.49 -15.30
C THR A 695 10.04 18.91 -14.89
N ALA A 696 10.70 19.76 -15.66
CA ALA A 696 12.01 20.29 -15.32
C ALA A 696 11.92 21.19 -14.08
N LEU A 697 12.68 20.85 -13.03
CA LEU A 697 12.84 21.66 -11.83
C LEU A 697 13.93 22.72 -12.04
N VAL A 698 15.03 22.30 -12.64
CA VAL A 698 16.22 23.10 -12.91
C VAL A 698 16.77 22.71 -14.27
N GLU A 699 17.25 23.68 -15.04
CA GLU A 699 17.91 23.48 -16.34
C GLU A 699 19.38 23.88 -16.25
N PHE A 700 20.26 23.13 -16.96
CA PHE A 700 21.68 23.44 -17.09
C PHE A 700 21.96 24.32 -18.32
N GLU A 701 23.12 25.00 -18.32
CA GLU A 701 23.65 25.62 -19.52
C GLU A 701 24.08 24.54 -20.53
N GLU A 702 23.85 24.78 -21.83
CA GLU A 702 24.24 23.87 -22.92
C GLU A 702 25.77 23.74 -23.06
#